data_e2f930baf3a51820259d71d1dabf5c89
#
_entry.id   e2f930baf3a51820259d71d1dabf5c89
#
_cell.length_a   1.000
_cell.length_b   1.000
_cell.length_c   1.000
_cell.angle_alpha   90.00
_cell.angle_beta   90.00
_cell.angle_gamma   90.00
#
_symmetry.space_group_name_H-M   'P 1'
#
loop_
_entity.id
_entity.type
_entity.pdbx_description
1 polymer ?
#
loop_
_entity_poly.entity_id
_entity_poly.type
_entity_poly.pdbx_seq_one_letter_code
_entity_poly.pdbx_strand_id
1 'polypeptide(L)'
;MIITLKDGSKKEYAQAMSIIDIARDISEGLARVACAGEVNGETEDLRTVIDKDCELNILTAKDEAGLAALRHTASHVMAQAIKRLYPSAKLAIGPSIADGFYYDIDFETTITAEDLEKIEAEMKKIIKEALPLERFTLPREEALALMKEKEEPYKVELIEDLPEGEEISFYKQGEFTDLCAGPHLMNTKEVGKAYKLTSIAGAYWRGNEHNKMLTRIYATAFAKKEELEAYLTMIEEAKKRDHRRLGKELGLFMMHEAGPGFPFFLPKGMVLKNTLLEYWREIHKKAGYVEISTPVILNRSLWETSGHWDHYKDNMYTTVIDDQDYAIKPMNCPGGVLVYASEPRSYRDLPLRMGELGLVHRHEKSGQLHGLMRVRCFTQDDAHIFMTPEQIKDEIKGVAQLIDSVYKLFGFKYHVELSTRPEDSMGSDEDWEMATDGLRNALDEMGLDYVVNEGDGAFYGPKIDFHLVDAIGRTWQCGTIQLDFQLPQRFELEYIGADGEKHRPIMIHRVAFGSIERFIGILIEHFAGAFPTWLAPVQVKVLPISDKYMDYAEKVKAALDAADIRTEVDTRSEKIGYKIREAQKNKIPYMLVVGQKEEEEGVVSVRSRFKGDEGQKSLESFIEDIKKEIASREVRAVEVKPEQK
;
A
#
# COMPACT_ATOMS: atom_id res chain seq x y z
N MET A 1 1.99 15.83 43.66
CA MET A 1 2.45 15.07 42.47
C MET A 1 3.22 15.96 41.52
N ILE A 2 4.22 15.41 40.90
CA ILE A 2 5.07 16.14 39.91
C ILE A 2 4.74 15.61 38.51
N ILE A 3 4.32 16.48 37.63
CA ILE A 3 4.06 16.17 36.24
C ILE A 3 5.23 16.67 35.39
N THR A 4 5.88 15.77 34.67
CA THR A 4 6.95 16.11 33.71
C THR A 4 6.31 16.20 32.32
N LEU A 5 6.38 17.39 31.69
CA LEU A 5 5.83 17.63 30.36
C LEU A 5 6.83 17.20 29.26
N LYS A 6 6.36 17.06 28.03
CA LYS A 6 7.16 16.65 26.85
C LYS A 6 8.42 17.50 26.61
N ASP A 7 8.40 18.78 27.00
CA ASP A 7 9.55 19.69 26.91
C ASP A 7 10.54 19.56 28.08
N GLY A 8 10.33 18.61 28.99
CA GLY A 8 11.12 18.40 30.18
C GLY A 8 10.79 19.32 31.36
N SER A 9 9.88 20.28 31.19
CA SER A 9 9.43 21.15 32.29
C SER A 9 8.62 20.35 33.31
N LYS A 10 8.69 20.76 34.58
CA LYS A 10 8.00 20.09 35.70
C LYS A 10 7.00 21.03 36.34
N LYS A 11 5.80 20.51 36.56
CA LYS A 11 4.75 21.20 37.33
C LYS A 11 4.39 20.38 38.56
N GLU A 12 4.23 21.05 39.69
CA GLU A 12 3.85 20.42 40.95
C GLU A 12 2.41 20.76 41.32
N TYR A 13 1.62 19.76 41.62
CA TYR A 13 0.22 19.88 42.02
C TYR A 13 -0.01 19.26 43.41
N ALA A 14 -0.73 20.00 44.27
CA ALA A 14 -0.99 19.60 45.64
C ALA A 14 -2.04 18.47 45.76
N GLN A 15 -2.87 18.29 44.74
CA GLN A 15 -3.94 17.30 44.69
C GLN A 15 -4.03 16.64 43.32
N ALA A 16 -4.72 15.51 43.25
CA ALA A 16 -5.04 14.84 42.01
C ALA A 16 -5.86 15.74 41.06
N MET A 17 -5.55 15.72 39.77
CA MET A 17 -6.23 16.53 38.74
C MET A 17 -6.47 15.71 37.49
N SER A 18 -7.57 16.02 36.77
CA SER A 18 -7.81 15.42 35.47
C SER A 18 -6.82 15.98 34.42
N ILE A 19 -6.55 15.19 33.38
CA ILE A 19 -5.66 15.61 32.29
C ILE A 19 -6.16 16.91 31.65
N ILE A 20 -7.48 17.07 31.46
CA ILE A 20 -8.04 18.32 30.89
C ILE A 20 -7.83 19.52 31.81
N ASP A 21 -7.89 19.34 33.13
CA ASP A 21 -7.67 20.43 34.07
C ASP A 21 -6.18 20.81 34.13
N ILE A 22 -5.27 19.84 34.02
CA ILE A 22 -3.83 20.09 33.86
C ILE A 22 -3.57 20.85 32.54
N ALA A 23 -4.20 20.43 31.43
CA ALA A 23 -4.09 21.14 30.16
C ALA A 23 -4.59 22.60 30.26
N ARG A 24 -5.66 22.84 31.02
CA ARG A 24 -6.22 24.19 31.27
C ARG A 24 -5.29 25.02 32.13
N ASP A 25 -4.66 24.44 33.15
CA ASP A 25 -3.67 25.11 33.99
C ASP A 25 -2.40 25.50 33.20
N ILE A 26 -2.02 24.67 32.21
CA ILE A 26 -0.93 25.02 31.31
C ILE A 26 -1.34 26.18 30.41
N SER A 27 -2.48 26.09 29.75
CA SER A 27 -3.02 27.12 28.88
C SER A 27 -4.48 26.82 28.49
N GLU A 28 -5.36 27.80 28.55
CA GLU A 28 -6.71 27.72 28.00
C GLU A 28 -6.72 27.42 26.49
N GLY A 29 -5.70 27.86 25.76
CA GLY A 29 -5.53 27.56 24.33
C GLY A 29 -5.24 26.07 24.10
N LEU A 30 -4.41 25.46 24.94
CA LEU A 30 -4.10 24.03 24.88
C LEU A 30 -5.32 23.18 25.24
N ALA A 31 -6.03 23.51 26.33
CA ALA A 31 -7.23 22.81 26.73
C ALA A 31 -8.33 22.77 25.63
N ARG A 32 -8.45 23.84 24.84
CA ARG A 32 -9.43 23.91 23.72
C ARG A 32 -9.11 23.00 22.55
N VAL A 33 -7.87 22.59 22.37
CA VAL A 33 -7.42 21.74 21.24
C VAL A 33 -6.96 20.36 21.69
N ALA A 34 -6.98 20.11 23.01
CA ALA A 34 -6.64 18.80 23.58
C ALA A 34 -7.66 17.74 23.14
N CYS A 35 -7.15 16.60 22.69
CA CYS A 35 -7.95 15.47 22.23
C CYS A 35 -7.79 14.24 23.12
N ALA A 36 -6.59 14.04 23.69
CA ALA A 36 -6.25 12.95 24.61
C ALA A 36 -5.02 13.35 25.44
N GLY A 37 -4.63 12.52 26.40
CA GLY A 37 -3.35 12.60 27.08
C GLY A 37 -2.49 11.38 26.78
N GLU A 38 -1.18 11.52 26.87
CA GLU A 38 -0.24 10.40 26.86
C GLU A 38 0.45 10.38 28.21
N VAL A 39 0.18 9.36 29.02
CA VAL A 39 0.70 9.20 30.37
C VAL A 39 1.69 8.05 30.39
N ASN A 40 2.98 8.35 30.62
CA ASN A 40 4.07 7.38 30.60
C ASN A 40 4.10 6.53 29.31
N GLY A 41 3.73 7.13 28.17
CA GLY A 41 3.68 6.45 26.85
C GLY A 41 2.36 5.79 26.50
N GLU A 42 1.37 5.76 27.41
CA GLU A 42 0.04 5.19 27.14
C GLU A 42 -0.99 6.31 26.88
N THR A 43 -1.85 6.10 25.87
CA THR A 43 -2.89 7.06 25.53
C THR A 43 -4.08 6.97 26.48
N GLU A 44 -4.41 8.07 27.11
CA GLU A 44 -5.46 8.18 28.12
C GLU A 44 -6.53 9.22 27.73
N ASP A 45 -7.75 9.01 28.24
CA ASP A 45 -8.85 9.97 28.11
C ASP A 45 -8.55 11.25 28.91
N LEU A 46 -8.99 12.39 28.40
CA LEU A 46 -8.81 13.69 29.07
C LEU A 46 -9.45 13.78 30.47
N ARG A 47 -10.42 12.90 30.77
CA ARG A 47 -11.10 12.78 32.07
C ARG A 47 -10.30 11.99 33.09
N THR A 48 -9.28 11.25 32.64
CA THR A 48 -8.43 10.45 33.52
C THR A 48 -7.79 11.34 34.57
N VAL A 49 -7.92 10.95 35.83
CA VAL A 49 -7.37 11.69 36.97
C VAL A 49 -5.98 11.17 37.29
N ILE A 50 -5.01 12.07 37.25
CA ILE A 50 -3.62 11.80 37.63
C ILE A 50 -3.48 12.04 39.11
N ASP A 51 -2.98 11.06 39.84
CA ASP A 51 -2.80 11.08 41.31
C ASP A 51 -1.35 10.80 41.74
N LYS A 52 -0.46 10.49 40.77
CA LYS A 52 0.95 10.13 40.99
C LYS A 52 1.85 10.93 40.06
N ASP A 53 3.14 10.92 40.37
CA ASP A 53 4.17 11.48 39.50
C ASP A 53 4.18 10.71 38.18
N CYS A 54 4.18 11.42 37.05
CA CYS A 54 4.20 10.82 35.72
C CYS A 54 4.80 11.76 34.67
N GLU A 55 5.11 11.20 33.51
CA GLU A 55 5.31 11.97 32.29
C GLU A 55 3.94 12.16 31.60
N LEU A 56 3.63 13.39 31.21
CA LEU A 56 2.38 13.73 30.56
C LEU A 56 2.63 14.56 29.30
N ASN A 57 2.09 14.08 28.18
CA ASN A 57 2.00 14.84 26.94
C ASN A 57 0.51 15.09 26.62
N ILE A 58 0.13 16.33 26.35
CA ILE A 58 -1.23 16.67 25.89
C ILE A 58 -1.30 16.51 24.38
N LEU A 59 -2.07 15.54 23.93
CA LEU A 59 -2.23 15.21 22.53
C LEU A 59 -3.33 16.06 21.88
N THR A 60 -3.04 16.57 20.70
CA THR A 60 -3.96 17.36 19.88
C THR A 60 -4.27 16.61 18.58
N ALA A 61 -5.18 17.12 17.75
CA ALA A 61 -5.46 16.52 16.44
C ALA A 61 -4.28 16.61 15.44
N LYS A 62 -3.13 17.14 15.83
CA LYS A 62 -1.87 17.06 15.07
C LYS A 62 -1.09 15.77 15.37
N ASP A 63 -1.36 15.17 16.52
CA ASP A 63 -0.78 13.93 16.98
C ASP A 63 -1.70 12.79 16.53
N GLU A 64 -1.15 11.65 16.14
CA GLU A 64 -1.92 10.51 15.61
C GLU A 64 -3.00 10.05 16.58
N ALA A 65 -2.65 9.81 17.84
CA ALA A 65 -3.60 9.37 18.87
C ALA A 65 -4.65 10.46 19.20
N GLY A 66 -4.29 11.74 19.13
CA GLY A 66 -5.23 12.84 19.29
C GLY A 66 -6.23 12.93 18.13
N LEU A 67 -5.77 12.74 16.90
CA LEU A 67 -6.64 12.66 15.72
C LEU A 67 -7.54 11.41 15.77
N ALA A 68 -7.04 10.29 16.28
CA ALA A 68 -7.83 9.08 16.50
C ALA A 68 -8.97 9.32 17.50
N ALA A 69 -8.73 10.05 18.60
CA ALA A 69 -9.77 10.42 19.58
C ALA A 69 -10.84 11.34 18.96
N LEU A 70 -10.45 12.29 18.11
CA LEU A 70 -11.37 13.13 17.35
C LEU A 70 -12.26 12.29 16.42
N ARG A 71 -11.66 11.39 15.65
CA ARG A 71 -12.37 10.46 14.74
C ARG A 71 -13.29 9.51 15.48
N HIS A 72 -12.85 8.99 16.62
CA HIS A 72 -13.66 8.14 17.48
C HIS A 72 -14.88 8.88 18.03
N THR A 73 -14.72 10.13 18.45
CA THR A 73 -15.85 10.99 18.86
C THR A 73 -16.79 11.28 17.69
N ALA A 74 -16.27 11.53 16.50
CA ALA A 74 -17.07 11.70 15.29
C ALA A 74 -17.88 10.43 14.96
N SER A 75 -17.36 9.23 15.22
CA SER A 75 -18.11 7.97 15.04
C SER A 75 -19.29 7.86 15.99
N HIS A 76 -19.15 8.31 17.23
CA HIS A 76 -20.26 8.38 18.19
C HIS A 76 -21.31 9.43 17.81
N VAL A 77 -20.89 10.57 17.27
CA VAL A 77 -21.83 11.58 16.72
C VAL A 77 -22.60 11.00 15.52
N MET A 78 -21.94 10.22 14.66
CA MET A 78 -22.59 9.51 13.55
C MET A 78 -23.59 8.46 14.06
N ALA A 79 -23.19 7.66 15.06
CA ALA A 79 -24.06 6.64 15.67
C ALA A 79 -25.31 7.26 16.30
N GLN A 80 -25.17 8.37 17.03
CA GLN A 80 -26.31 9.13 17.58
C GLN A 80 -27.21 9.67 16.47
N ALA A 81 -26.65 10.22 15.40
CA ALA A 81 -27.43 10.70 14.25
C ALA A 81 -28.22 9.55 13.60
N ILE A 82 -27.59 8.38 13.46
CA ILE A 82 -28.27 7.18 12.93
C ILE A 82 -29.41 6.74 13.86
N LYS A 83 -29.19 6.67 15.15
CA LYS A 83 -30.27 6.31 16.10
C LYS A 83 -31.43 7.30 16.11
N ARG A 84 -31.17 8.60 15.89
CA ARG A 84 -32.24 9.60 15.75
C ARG A 84 -33.07 9.41 14.50
N LEU A 85 -32.44 9.08 13.36
CA LEU A 85 -33.09 8.90 12.07
C LEU A 85 -33.67 7.49 11.88
N TYR A 86 -33.01 6.49 12.44
CA TYR A 86 -33.34 5.07 12.31
C TYR A 86 -33.33 4.40 13.70
N PRO A 87 -34.37 4.61 14.53
CA PRO A 87 -34.39 4.12 15.93
C PRO A 87 -34.25 2.60 16.06
N SER A 88 -34.72 1.83 15.05
CA SER A 88 -34.62 0.36 15.04
C SER A 88 -33.22 -0.17 14.69
N ALA A 89 -32.32 0.68 14.14
CA ALA A 89 -30.98 0.29 13.79
C ALA A 89 -30.20 -0.22 15.03
N LYS A 90 -29.50 -1.35 14.90
CA LYS A 90 -28.66 -1.93 15.98
C LYS A 90 -27.20 -1.62 15.71
N LEU A 91 -26.53 -1.12 16.74
CA LEU A 91 -25.14 -0.66 16.65
C LEU A 91 -24.18 -1.82 17.02
N ALA A 92 -23.14 -2.03 16.17
CA ALA A 92 -22.11 -3.01 16.47
C ALA A 92 -20.82 -2.32 16.96
N ILE A 93 -19.88 -1.99 16.08
CA ILE A 93 -18.60 -1.36 16.43
C ILE A 93 -18.30 -0.15 15.55
N GLY A 94 -17.61 0.86 16.14
CA GLY A 94 -17.29 2.11 15.45
C GLY A 94 -15.90 2.66 15.75
N PRO A 95 -14.81 1.94 15.41
CA PRO A 95 -13.46 2.38 15.71
C PRO A 95 -12.98 3.51 14.77
N SER A 96 -12.00 4.27 15.24
CA SER A 96 -11.14 5.07 14.38
C SER A 96 -10.17 4.19 13.58
N ILE A 97 -9.82 4.62 12.39
CA ILE A 97 -8.83 3.99 11.51
C ILE A 97 -7.87 5.05 10.98
N ALA A 98 -6.77 4.64 10.36
CA ALA A 98 -5.72 5.54 9.91
C ALA A 98 -6.22 6.75 9.09
N ASP A 99 -7.17 6.55 8.16
CA ASP A 99 -7.69 7.60 7.27
C ASP A 99 -9.09 8.12 7.66
N GLY A 100 -9.63 7.69 8.80
CA GLY A 100 -10.98 8.09 9.19
C GLY A 100 -11.57 7.26 10.31
N PHE A 101 -12.81 6.86 10.14
CA PHE A 101 -13.54 5.98 11.04
C PHE A 101 -14.65 5.26 10.28
N TYR A 102 -15.20 4.22 10.87
CA TYR A 102 -16.43 3.60 10.37
C TYR A 102 -17.35 3.22 11.52
N TYR A 103 -18.58 2.85 11.20
CA TYR A 103 -19.49 2.19 12.12
C TYR A 103 -20.21 1.06 11.41
N ASP A 104 -20.27 -0.12 12.04
CA ASP A 104 -21.03 -1.27 11.60
C ASP A 104 -22.40 -1.26 12.22
N ILE A 105 -23.44 -1.27 11.40
CA ILE A 105 -24.82 -1.09 11.81
C ILE A 105 -25.71 -2.14 11.15
N ASP A 106 -26.60 -2.71 11.92
CA ASP A 106 -27.68 -3.56 11.43
C ASP A 106 -28.92 -2.72 11.18
N PHE A 107 -29.19 -2.43 9.91
CA PHE A 107 -30.38 -1.70 9.47
C PHE A 107 -31.47 -2.68 9.02
N GLU A 108 -32.73 -2.34 9.28
CA GLU A 108 -33.89 -3.04 8.71
C GLU A 108 -34.10 -2.71 7.22
N THR A 109 -33.57 -1.58 6.77
CA THR A 109 -33.71 -1.08 5.40
C THR A 109 -32.35 -0.85 4.75
N THR A 110 -32.29 -0.92 3.43
CA THR A 110 -31.06 -0.61 2.68
C THR A 110 -30.75 0.89 2.75
N ILE A 111 -29.54 1.22 3.15
CA ILE A 111 -29.02 2.60 3.20
C ILE A 111 -28.37 2.97 1.87
N THR A 112 -28.66 4.15 1.38
CA THR A 112 -28.21 4.71 0.10
C THR A 112 -27.30 5.92 0.29
N ALA A 113 -26.71 6.42 -0.80
CA ALA A 113 -25.91 7.64 -0.77
C ALA A 113 -26.72 8.89 -0.31
N GLU A 114 -28.02 8.95 -0.62
CA GLU A 114 -28.90 10.05 -0.18
C GLU A 114 -29.11 10.02 1.35
N ASP A 115 -29.10 8.84 1.95
CA ASP A 115 -29.21 8.69 3.40
C ASP A 115 -27.96 9.18 4.12
N LEU A 116 -26.77 9.06 3.50
CA LEU A 116 -25.55 9.64 4.04
C LEU A 116 -25.66 11.16 4.21
N GLU A 117 -26.28 11.86 3.26
CA GLU A 117 -26.50 13.30 3.36
C GLU A 117 -27.45 13.67 4.52
N LYS A 118 -28.49 12.87 4.75
CA LYS A 118 -29.40 13.04 5.88
C LYS A 118 -28.70 12.81 7.22
N ILE A 119 -27.87 11.78 7.29
CA ILE A 119 -27.05 11.47 8.48
C ILE A 119 -26.07 12.62 8.76
N GLU A 120 -25.37 13.14 7.74
CA GLU A 120 -24.48 14.30 7.90
C GLU A 120 -25.23 15.56 8.40
N ALA A 121 -26.42 15.78 7.90
CA ALA A 121 -27.26 16.90 8.33
C ALA A 121 -27.68 16.77 9.81
N GLU A 122 -27.95 15.54 10.28
CA GLU A 122 -28.27 15.28 11.69
C GLU A 122 -27.03 15.38 12.58
N MET A 123 -25.87 14.85 12.14
CA MET A 123 -24.58 15.05 12.81
C MET A 123 -24.29 16.54 13.04
N LYS A 124 -24.54 17.38 12.05
CA LYS A 124 -24.35 18.83 12.16
C LYS A 124 -25.24 19.46 13.24
N LYS A 125 -26.45 18.93 13.48
CA LYS A 125 -27.31 19.39 14.58
C LYS A 125 -26.73 18.98 15.92
N ILE A 126 -26.35 17.71 16.09
CA ILE A 126 -25.73 17.18 17.31
C ILE A 126 -24.47 17.96 17.70
N ILE A 127 -23.61 18.25 16.73
CA ILE A 127 -22.40 19.07 16.94
C ILE A 127 -22.76 20.48 17.44
N LYS A 128 -23.84 21.09 16.91
CA LYS A 128 -24.31 22.40 17.36
C LYS A 128 -24.94 22.38 18.75
N GLU A 129 -25.53 21.27 19.15
CA GLU A 129 -26.09 21.09 20.49
C GLU A 129 -24.99 21.13 21.57
N ALA A 130 -23.75 20.90 21.21
CA ALA A 130 -22.58 20.98 22.10
C ALA A 130 -22.75 20.11 23.35
N LEU A 131 -23.11 18.85 23.13
CA LEU A 131 -23.37 17.89 24.21
C LEU A 131 -22.05 17.46 24.89
N PRO A 132 -21.97 17.48 26.23
CA PRO A 132 -20.81 16.91 26.93
C PRO A 132 -20.78 15.40 26.75
N LEU A 133 -19.58 14.81 26.64
CA LEU A 133 -19.39 13.37 26.70
C LEU A 133 -19.03 12.99 28.14
N GLU A 134 -19.85 12.13 28.75
CA GLU A 134 -19.68 11.67 30.11
C GLU A 134 -19.25 10.20 30.09
N ARG A 135 -18.07 9.89 30.65
CA ARG A 135 -17.59 8.51 30.83
C ARG A 135 -18.08 7.97 32.18
N PHE A 136 -18.62 6.75 32.18
CA PHE A 136 -18.97 6.02 33.39
C PHE A 136 -18.73 4.53 33.20
N THR A 137 -18.63 3.79 34.29
CA THR A 137 -18.41 2.34 34.32
C THR A 137 -19.54 1.66 35.02
N LEU A 138 -19.85 0.44 34.62
CA LEU A 138 -20.87 -0.38 35.23
C LEU A 138 -20.34 -1.79 35.53
N PRO A 139 -20.80 -2.46 36.59
CA PRO A 139 -20.63 -3.88 36.77
C PRO A 139 -21.26 -4.65 35.60
N ARG A 140 -20.72 -5.82 35.27
CA ARG A 140 -21.13 -6.62 34.10
C ARG A 140 -22.64 -6.86 34.03
N GLU A 141 -23.29 -7.21 35.15
CA GLU A 141 -24.73 -7.45 35.17
C GLU A 141 -25.54 -6.21 34.82
N GLU A 142 -25.14 -5.04 35.34
CA GLU A 142 -25.79 -3.76 35.05
C GLU A 142 -25.51 -3.31 33.59
N ALA A 143 -24.28 -3.53 33.09
CA ALA A 143 -23.91 -3.25 31.73
C ALA A 143 -24.75 -4.08 30.72
N LEU A 144 -24.90 -5.38 30.98
CA LEU A 144 -25.75 -6.28 30.18
C LEU A 144 -27.22 -5.85 30.25
N ALA A 145 -27.73 -5.49 31.43
CA ALA A 145 -29.12 -5.02 31.61
C ALA A 145 -29.37 -3.74 30.81
N LEU A 146 -28.44 -2.77 30.84
CA LEU A 146 -28.53 -1.53 30.12
C LEU A 146 -28.57 -1.76 28.59
N MET A 147 -27.69 -2.64 28.05
CA MET A 147 -27.66 -2.90 26.61
C MET A 147 -28.85 -3.73 26.12
N LYS A 148 -29.40 -4.61 26.97
CA LYS A 148 -30.65 -5.34 26.70
C LYS A 148 -31.85 -4.38 26.68
N GLU A 149 -31.94 -3.43 27.63
CA GLU A 149 -32.97 -2.39 27.66
C GLU A 149 -32.94 -1.51 26.41
N LYS A 150 -31.73 -1.18 25.98
CA LYS A 150 -31.52 -0.38 24.72
C LYS A 150 -31.68 -1.21 23.45
N GLU A 151 -31.94 -2.51 23.55
CA GLU A 151 -32.07 -3.45 22.45
C GLU A 151 -30.84 -3.45 21.50
N GLU A 152 -29.62 -3.43 22.07
CA GLU A 152 -28.36 -3.46 21.34
C GLU A 152 -27.68 -4.86 21.44
N PRO A 153 -28.10 -5.85 20.64
CA PRO A 153 -27.66 -7.24 20.79
C PRO A 153 -26.17 -7.41 20.56
N TYR A 154 -25.57 -6.68 19.62
CA TYR A 154 -24.13 -6.76 19.35
C TYR A 154 -23.29 -6.24 20.52
N LYS A 155 -23.79 -5.23 21.25
CA LYS A 155 -23.14 -4.73 22.47
C LYS A 155 -23.25 -5.72 23.62
N VAL A 156 -24.37 -6.44 23.70
CA VAL A 156 -24.52 -7.54 24.66
C VAL A 156 -23.49 -8.63 24.42
N GLU A 157 -23.34 -9.10 23.17
CA GLU A 157 -22.31 -10.09 22.81
C GLU A 157 -20.90 -9.61 23.13
N LEU A 158 -20.59 -8.34 22.86
CA LEU A 158 -19.27 -7.76 23.17
C LEU A 158 -18.98 -7.77 24.67
N ILE A 159 -19.98 -7.44 25.51
CA ILE A 159 -19.82 -7.47 26.99
C ILE A 159 -19.64 -8.92 27.49
N GLU A 160 -20.40 -9.87 26.92
CA GLU A 160 -20.29 -11.29 27.27
C GLU A 160 -18.90 -11.87 27.00
N ASP A 161 -18.22 -11.38 25.95
CA ASP A 161 -16.87 -11.84 25.56
C ASP A 161 -15.73 -11.19 26.35
N LEU A 162 -15.97 -10.11 27.09
CA LEU A 162 -14.92 -9.45 27.86
C LEU A 162 -14.42 -10.40 29.00
N PRO A 163 -13.11 -10.43 29.27
CA PRO A 163 -12.57 -11.21 30.40
C PRO A 163 -13.21 -10.84 31.74
N GLU A 164 -13.21 -11.79 32.68
CA GLU A 164 -13.66 -11.50 34.06
C GLU A 164 -12.73 -10.47 34.71
N GLY A 165 -13.35 -9.44 35.31
CA GLY A 165 -12.62 -8.37 36.01
C GLY A 165 -12.21 -7.20 35.16
N GLU A 166 -12.47 -7.24 33.85
CA GLU A 166 -12.24 -6.09 32.96
C GLU A 166 -13.25 -4.98 33.22
N GLU A 167 -12.78 -3.72 33.18
CA GLU A 167 -13.62 -2.53 33.38
C GLU A 167 -14.55 -2.33 32.18
N ILE A 168 -15.86 -2.27 32.43
CA ILE A 168 -16.85 -2.05 31.35
C ILE A 168 -17.27 -0.60 31.38
N SER A 169 -16.78 0.16 30.41
CA SER A 169 -17.02 1.60 30.32
C SER A 169 -17.99 1.98 29.19
N PHE A 170 -18.68 3.08 29.45
CA PHE A 170 -19.65 3.69 28.55
C PHE A 170 -19.38 5.17 28.40
N TYR A 171 -19.79 5.70 27.26
CA TYR A 171 -19.84 7.13 27.03
C TYR A 171 -21.27 7.55 26.72
N LYS A 172 -21.72 8.60 27.42
CA LYS A 172 -23.03 9.22 27.23
C LYS A 172 -22.89 10.63 26.66
N GLN A 173 -23.68 10.92 25.64
CA GLN A 173 -23.80 12.27 25.05
C GLN A 173 -25.29 12.58 24.82
N GLY A 174 -25.87 13.40 25.68
CA GLY A 174 -27.30 13.64 25.69
C GLY A 174 -28.13 12.37 25.92
N GLU A 175 -29.02 12.03 24.99
CA GLU A 175 -29.85 10.82 25.02
C GLU A 175 -29.11 9.56 24.56
N PHE A 176 -27.98 9.72 23.89
CA PHE A 176 -27.18 8.60 23.34
C PHE A 176 -26.18 8.07 24.35
N THR A 177 -26.09 6.74 24.44
CA THR A 177 -25.12 6.04 25.28
C THR A 177 -24.56 4.84 24.50
N ASP A 178 -23.26 4.69 24.46
CA ASP A 178 -22.58 3.58 23.79
C ASP A 178 -21.55 2.89 24.70
N LEU A 179 -21.40 1.56 24.51
CA LEU A 179 -20.32 0.76 25.10
C LEU A 179 -19.01 1.13 24.41
N CYS A 180 -18.04 1.66 25.13
CA CYS A 180 -16.80 2.13 24.56
C CYS A 180 -15.69 2.30 25.59
N ALA A 181 -14.45 1.94 25.24
CA ALA A 181 -13.27 2.15 26.06
C ALA A 181 -12.70 3.59 25.97
N GLY A 182 -13.01 4.34 24.92
CA GLY A 182 -12.44 5.67 24.65
C GLY A 182 -11.06 5.59 23.99
N PRO A 183 -10.25 6.68 24.01
CA PRO A 183 -10.60 8.02 24.51
C PRO A 183 -11.55 8.80 23.60
N HIS A 184 -12.18 9.83 24.16
CA HIS A 184 -13.07 10.76 23.45
C HIS A 184 -12.78 12.22 23.79
N LEU A 185 -13.19 13.12 22.89
CA LEU A 185 -13.21 14.56 23.16
C LEU A 185 -14.18 14.89 24.31
N MET A 186 -14.08 16.07 24.87
CA MET A 186 -14.91 16.49 26.02
C MET A 186 -16.34 16.82 25.59
N ASN A 187 -16.53 17.25 24.33
CA ASN A 187 -17.80 17.78 23.86
C ASN A 187 -18.01 17.50 22.38
N THR A 188 -19.24 17.20 21.94
CA THR A 188 -19.57 16.96 20.52
C THR A 188 -19.22 18.12 19.60
N LYS A 189 -19.24 19.37 20.11
CA LYS A 189 -18.85 20.57 19.34
C LYS A 189 -17.39 20.54 18.87
N GLU A 190 -16.52 19.86 19.58
CA GLU A 190 -15.08 19.77 19.29
C GLU A 190 -14.78 18.93 18.04
N VAL A 191 -15.70 18.08 17.59
CA VAL A 191 -15.64 17.40 16.28
C VAL A 191 -15.57 18.41 15.13
N GLY A 192 -16.14 19.61 15.32
CA GLY A 192 -16.07 20.69 14.35
C GLY A 192 -16.90 20.47 13.09
N LYS A 193 -16.39 20.96 11.95
CA LYS A 193 -17.10 20.92 10.66
C LYS A 193 -16.32 20.17 9.58
N ALA A 194 -15.14 19.67 9.92
CA ALA A 194 -14.23 19.05 8.96
C ALA A 194 -14.41 17.50 8.95
N TYR A 195 -15.60 17.03 8.68
CA TYR A 195 -15.92 15.61 8.54
C TYR A 195 -16.74 15.34 7.27
N LYS A 196 -16.69 14.09 6.79
CA LYS A 196 -17.45 13.63 5.62
C LYS A 196 -17.75 12.13 5.72
N LEU A 197 -19.00 11.74 5.44
CA LEU A 197 -19.35 10.35 5.20
C LEU A 197 -18.95 10.00 3.76
N THR A 198 -18.15 8.94 3.58
CA THR A 198 -17.46 8.70 2.29
C THR A 198 -18.03 7.56 1.49
N SER A 199 -18.45 6.47 2.14
CA SER A 199 -18.96 5.29 1.43
C SER A 199 -19.74 4.33 2.34
N ILE A 200 -20.46 3.43 1.69
CA ILE A 200 -21.21 2.34 2.31
C ILE A 200 -20.66 1.01 1.79
N ALA A 201 -20.47 0.04 2.66
CA ALA A 201 -20.08 -1.32 2.30
C ALA A 201 -20.81 -2.35 3.17
N GLY A 202 -20.88 -3.60 2.70
CA GLY A 202 -21.26 -4.72 3.54
C GLY A 202 -20.05 -5.21 4.34
N ALA A 203 -20.27 -5.59 5.61
CA ALA A 203 -19.26 -6.19 6.45
C ALA A 203 -19.89 -7.30 7.31
N TYR A 204 -19.32 -8.50 7.25
CA TYR A 204 -19.80 -9.59 8.10
C TYR A 204 -19.43 -9.34 9.56
N TRP A 205 -20.38 -9.55 10.46
CA TRP A 205 -20.12 -9.43 11.89
C TRP A 205 -18.92 -10.31 12.31
N ARG A 206 -17.95 -9.71 13.00
CA ARG A 206 -16.66 -10.33 13.40
C ARG A 206 -15.84 -10.88 12.22
N GLY A 207 -16.05 -10.38 11.01
CA GLY A 207 -15.31 -10.83 9.84
C GLY A 207 -15.60 -12.27 9.39
N ASN A 208 -16.63 -12.91 9.95
CA ASN A 208 -17.01 -14.27 9.61
C ASN A 208 -18.18 -14.28 8.61
N GLU A 209 -17.98 -14.87 7.46
CA GLU A 209 -18.99 -14.95 6.37
C GLU A 209 -20.25 -15.73 6.74
N HIS A 210 -20.24 -16.53 7.80
CA HIS A 210 -21.40 -17.23 8.34
C HIS A 210 -22.28 -16.36 9.23
N ASN A 211 -21.78 -15.21 9.68
CA ASN A 211 -22.51 -14.26 10.49
C ASN A 211 -23.31 -13.29 9.64
N LYS A 212 -24.20 -12.52 10.27
CA LYS A 212 -25.01 -11.51 9.58
C LYS A 212 -24.13 -10.47 8.92
N MET A 213 -24.46 -10.11 7.69
CA MET A 213 -23.86 -8.98 6.99
C MET A 213 -24.47 -7.68 7.50
N LEU A 214 -23.64 -6.82 8.06
CA LEU A 214 -23.98 -5.48 8.54
C LEU A 214 -23.67 -4.45 7.46
N THR A 215 -24.26 -3.26 7.61
CA THR A 215 -23.93 -2.10 6.81
C THR A 215 -22.81 -1.33 7.49
N ARG A 216 -21.65 -1.21 6.84
CA ARG A 216 -20.52 -0.40 7.27
C ARG A 216 -20.58 0.95 6.59
N ILE A 217 -20.66 2.03 7.38
CA ILE A 217 -20.59 3.41 6.88
C ILE A 217 -19.19 3.93 7.19
N TYR A 218 -18.44 4.25 6.14
CA TYR A 218 -17.11 4.87 6.26
C TYR A 218 -17.22 6.39 6.28
N ALA A 219 -16.38 7.01 7.07
CA ALA A 219 -16.31 8.45 7.22
C ALA A 219 -14.87 8.90 7.55
N THR A 220 -14.63 10.20 7.43
CA THR A 220 -13.38 10.83 7.86
C THR A 220 -13.65 12.12 8.62
N ALA A 221 -12.70 12.50 9.49
CA ALA A 221 -12.71 13.79 10.16
C ALA A 221 -11.27 14.30 10.34
N PHE A 222 -11.13 15.63 10.29
CA PHE A 222 -9.87 16.35 10.44
C PHE A 222 -10.04 17.55 11.37
N ALA A 223 -8.93 18.11 11.85
CA ALA A 223 -8.97 19.31 12.67
C ALA A 223 -9.42 20.55 11.87
N LYS A 224 -9.06 20.61 10.59
CA LYS A 224 -9.29 21.75 9.71
C LYS A 224 -10.01 21.36 8.43
N LYS A 225 -10.78 22.31 7.91
CA LYS A 225 -11.52 22.12 6.67
C LYS A 225 -10.61 21.95 5.45
N GLU A 226 -9.50 22.65 5.43
CA GLU A 226 -8.50 22.57 4.36
C GLU A 226 -7.86 21.17 4.27
N GLU A 227 -7.65 20.51 5.41
CA GLU A 227 -7.16 19.12 5.48
C GLU A 227 -8.20 18.14 4.91
N LEU A 228 -9.46 18.32 5.25
CA LEU A 228 -10.57 17.54 4.69
C LEU A 228 -10.69 17.74 3.17
N GLU A 229 -10.65 18.98 2.69
CA GLU A 229 -10.73 19.28 1.26
C GLU A 229 -9.54 18.67 0.48
N ALA A 230 -8.34 18.75 1.02
CA ALA A 230 -7.16 18.12 0.44
C ALA A 230 -7.31 16.58 0.37
N TYR A 231 -7.80 15.97 1.45
CA TYR A 231 -8.07 14.53 1.49
C TYR A 231 -9.14 14.10 0.48
N LEU A 232 -10.26 14.81 0.40
CA LEU A 232 -11.32 14.50 -0.56
C LEU A 232 -10.84 14.66 -2.02
N THR A 233 -10.03 15.69 -2.29
CA THR A 233 -9.40 15.87 -3.60
C THR A 233 -8.47 14.70 -3.94
N MET A 234 -7.67 14.25 -2.97
CA MET A 234 -6.80 13.07 -3.13
C MET A 234 -7.62 11.80 -3.45
N ILE A 235 -8.73 11.58 -2.75
CA ILE A 235 -9.61 10.42 -2.99
C ILE A 235 -10.25 10.49 -4.39
N GLU A 236 -10.69 11.66 -4.85
CA GLU A 236 -11.21 11.82 -6.20
C GLU A 236 -10.15 11.56 -7.27
N GLU A 237 -8.94 12.08 -7.08
CA GLU A 237 -7.82 11.80 -7.97
C GLU A 237 -7.45 10.31 -7.95
N ALA A 238 -7.49 9.65 -6.78
CA ALA A 238 -7.27 8.20 -6.68
C ALA A 238 -8.31 7.42 -7.51
N LYS A 239 -9.59 7.79 -7.44
CA LYS A 239 -10.65 7.16 -8.26
C LYS A 239 -10.42 7.35 -9.77
N LYS A 240 -9.96 8.54 -10.19
CA LYS A 240 -9.63 8.82 -11.60
C LYS A 240 -8.43 8.02 -12.10
N ARG A 241 -7.52 7.65 -11.20
CA ARG A 241 -6.29 6.90 -11.49
C ARG A 241 -6.41 5.40 -11.27
N ASP A 242 -7.56 4.90 -10.78
CA ASP A 242 -7.77 3.49 -10.45
C ASP A 242 -7.30 2.58 -11.59
N HIS A 243 -6.30 1.73 -11.29
CA HIS A 243 -5.65 0.84 -12.27
C HIS A 243 -6.61 -0.17 -12.88
N ARG A 244 -7.69 -0.56 -12.18
CA ARG A 244 -8.70 -1.49 -12.68
C ARG A 244 -9.50 -0.85 -13.81
N ARG A 245 -9.88 0.41 -13.64
CA ARG A 245 -10.58 1.20 -14.66
C ARG A 245 -9.66 1.52 -15.84
N LEU A 246 -8.49 2.13 -15.56
CA LEU A 246 -7.54 2.51 -16.60
C LEU A 246 -6.98 1.28 -17.33
N GLY A 247 -6.70 0.19 -16.62
CA GLY A 247 -6.22 -1.05 -17.22
C GLY A 247 -7.23 -1.65 -18.22
N LYS A 248 -8.53 -1.59 -17.89
CA LYS A 248 -9.60 -1.99 -18.81
C LYS A 248 -9.71 -1.04 -20.00
N GLU A 249 -9.76 0.28 -19.76
CA GLU A 249 -9.86 1.31 -20.81
C GLU A 249 -8.69 1.25 -21.80
N LEU A 250 -7.48 1.00 -21.31
CA LEU A 250 -6.26 0.92 -22.12
C LEU A 250 -5.98 -0.49 -22.69
N GLY A 251 -6.79 -1.50 -22.36
CA GLY A 251 -6.63 -2.87 -22.81
C GLY A 251 -5.37 -3.56 -22.30
N LEU A 252 -5.02 -3.36 -21.01
CA LEU A 252 -3.79 -3.89 -20.41
C LEU A 252 -3.98 -5.26 -19.77
N PHE A 253 -5.05 -5.44 -19.00
CA PHE A 253 -5.34 -6.70 -18.30
C PHE A 253 -6.83 -6.85 -18.04
N MET A 254 -7.23 -8.06 -17.69
CA MET A 254 -8.58 -8.37 -17.22
C MET A 254 -8.54 -9.32 -16.04
N MET A 255 -9.60 -9.29 -15.24
CA MET A 255 -9.90 -10.30 -14.23
C MET A 255 -11.10 -11.13 -14.72
N HIS A 256 -11.10 -12.43 -14.44
CA HIS A 256 -12.16 -13.34 -14.90
C HIS A 256 -12.64 -14.24 -13.75
N GLU A 257 -13.91 -14.60 -13.76
CA GLU A 257 -14.55 -15.44 -12.72
C GLU A 257 -13.96 -16.86 -12.63
N ALA A 258 -13.42 -17.38 -13.73
CA ALA A 258 -12.72 -18.66 -13.74
C ALA A 258 -11.44 -18.69 -12.91
N GLY A 259 -10.89 -17.50 -12.55
CA GLY A 259 -9.70 -17.38 -11.74
C GLY A 259 -9.75 -16.12 -10.85
N PRO A 260 -10.53 -16.13 -9.76
CA PRO A 260 -10.59 -14.99 -8.85
C PRO A 260 -9.23 -14.69 -8.23
N GLY A 261 -8.71 -13.47 -8.46
CA GLY A 261 -7.38 -13.08 -8.00
C GLY A 261 -6.23 -13.48 -8.94
N PHE A 262 -6.53 -14.04 -10.11
CA PHE A 262 -5.53 -14.36 -11.12
C PHE A 262 -5.64 -13.39 -12.30
N PRO A 263 -4.68 -12.47 -12.50
CA PRO A 263 -4.74 -11.49 -13.58
C PRO A 263 -4.40 -12.10 -14.94
N PHE A 264 -5.19 -11.74 -15.96
CA PHE A 264 -4.93 -12.07 -17.36
C PHE A 264 -4.37 -10.83 -18.05
N PHE A 265 -3.13 -10.89 -18.51
CA PHE A 265 -2.55 -9.80 -19.28
C PHE A 265 -2.98 -9.87 -20.73
N LEU A 266 -3.46 -8.74 -21.25
CA LEU A 266 -3.81 -8.56 -22.66
C LEU A 266 -2.56 -8.15 -23.48
N PRO A 267 -2.60 -8.17 -24.82
CA PRO A 267 -1.40 -7.89 -25.63
C PRO A 267 -0.66 -6.60 -25.27
N LYS A 268 -1.35 -5.48 -25.09
CA LYS A 268 -0.73 -4.22 -24.65
C LYS A 268 -0.14 -4.29 -23.25
N GLY A 269 -0.80 -5.01 -22.37
CA GLY A 269 -0.29 -5.25 -21.01
C GLY A 269 0.97 -6.13 -21.01
N MET A 270 1.04 -7.11 -21.92
CA MET A 270 2.25 -7.92 -22.10
C MET A 270 3.43 -7.12 -22.65
N VAL A 271 3.19 -6.17 -23.55
CA VAL A 271 4.25 -5.25 -24.01
C VAL A 271 4.80 -4.45 -22.83
N LEU A 272 3.93 -3.86 -21.99
CA LEU A 272 4.34 -3.13 -20.79
C LEU A 272 5.12 -4.03 -19.84
N LYS A 273 4.60 -5.23 -19.54
CA LYS A 273 5.24 -6.20 -18.65
C LYS A 273 6.61 -6.61 -19.17
N ASN A 274 6.72 -7.00 -20.42
CA ASN A 274 7.99 -7.43 -21.01
C ASN A 274 9.03 -6.30 -21.02
N THR A 275 8.65 -5.08 -21.37
CA THR A 275 9.55 -3.92 -21.33
C THR A 275 10.10 -3.68 -19.91
N LEU A 276 9.26 -3.86 -18.87
CA LEU A 276 9.70 -3.77 -17.48
C LEU A 276 10.65 -4.91 -17.10
N LEU A 277 10.37 -6.15 -17.54
CA LEU A 277 11.23 -7.32 -17.29
C LEU A 277 12.57 -7.24 -18.03
N GLU A 278 12.59 -6.67 -19.23
CA GLU A 278 13.83 -6.38 -19.99
C GLU A 278 14.69 -5.36 -19.25
N TYR A 279 14.09 -4.29 -18.74
CA TYR A 279 14.77 -3.33 -17.88
C TYR A 279 15.35 -4.00 -16.63
N TRP A 280 14.57 -4.86 -15.96
CA TRP A 280 15.04 -5.64 -14.81
C TRP A 280 16.28 -6.46 -15.15
N ARG A 281 16.27 -7.21 -16.26
CA ARG A 281 17.43 -8.02 -16.70
C ARG A 281 18.65 -7.17 -16.97
N GLU A 282 18.47 -6.00 -17.60
CA GLU A 282 19.58 -5.09 -17.89
C GLU A 282 20.28 -4.62 -16.62
N ILE A 283 19.52 -4.10 -15.64
CA ILE A 283 20.11 -3.56 -14.40
C ILE A 283 20.73 -4.65 -13.54
N HIS A 284 20.12 -5.84 -13.50
CA HIS A 284 20.64 -6.98 -12.75
C HIS A 284 21.92 -7.54 -13.35
N LYS A 285 21.97 -7.67 -14.68
CA LYS A 285 23.20 -8.06 -15.37
C LYS A 285 24.35 -7.08 -15.10
N LYS A 286 24.08 -5.78 -15.13
CA LYS A 286 25.06 -4.74 -14.79
C LYS A 286 25.53 -4.83 -13.32
N ALA A 287 24.67 -5.22 -12.42
CA ALA A 287 24.97 -5.41 -11.00
C ALA A 287 25.57 -6.80 -10.68
N GLY A 288 25.90 -7.61 -11.70
CA GLY A 288 26.57 -8.89 -11.53
C GLY A 288 25.68 -10.04 -11.06
N TYR A 289 24.37 -9.96 -11.28
CA TYR A 289 23.44 -11.07 -11.02
C TYR A 289 23.44 -12.08 -12.17
N VAL A 290 23.29 -13.35 -11.81
CA VAL A 290 22.96 -14.44 -12.74
C VAL A 290 21.46 -14.76 -12.64
N GLU A 291 20.81 -14.98 -13.78
CA GLU A 291 19.38 -15.34 -13.79
C GLU A 291 19.22 -16.84 -13.68
N ILE A 292 18.34 -17.28 -12.77
CA ILE A 292 17.94 -18.69 -12.58
C ILE A 292 16.44 -18.84 -12.78
N SER A 293 15.97 -20.08 -12.85
CA SER A 293 14.54 -20.41 -12.85
C SER A 293 14.32 -21.70 -12.09
N THR A 294 13.34 -21.71 -11.18
CA THR A 294 13.00 -22.88 -10.37
C THR A 294 11.57 -23.38 -10.68
N PRO A 295 11.29 -24.68 -10.52
CA PRO A 295 9.97 -25.25 -10.79
C PRO A 295 8.87 -24.64 -9.92
N VAL A 296 7.65 -24.56 -10.48
CA VAL A 296 6.48 -24.02 -9.76
C VAL A 296 5.93 -25.02 -8.74
N ILE A 297 5.96 -26.31 -9.04
CA ILE A 297 5.44 -27.37 -8.17
C ILE A 297 6.62 -28.16 -7.61
N LEU A 298 6.70 -28.28 -6.29
CA LEU A 298 7.77 -28.96 -5.58
C LEU A 298 7.20 -29.82 -4.43
N ASN A 299 7.91 -30.88 -4.08
CA ASN A 299 7.52 -31.85 -3.07
C ASN A 299 7.44 -31.21 -1.66
N ARG A 300 6.52 -31.70 -0.84
CA ARG A 300 6.29 -31.26 0.54
C ARG A 300 7.56 -31.23 1.39
N SER A 301 8.47 -32.22 1.25
CA SER A 301 9.69 -32.29 2.06
C SER A 301 10.56 -31.03 1.96
N LEU A 302 10.58 -30.38 0.78
CA LEU A 302 11.29 -29.09 0.61
C LEU A 302 10.70 -28.00 1.49
N TRP A 303 9.39 -27.95 1.58
CA TRP A 303 8.65 -26.96 2.35
C TRP A 303 8.73 -27.19 3.86
N GLU A 304 8.81 -28.45 4.28
CA GLU A 304 9.10 -28.82 5.68
C GLU A 304 10.52 -28.43 6.06
N THR A 305 11.52 -28.75 5.22
CA THR A 305 12.91 -28.36 5.45
C THR A 305 13.07 -26.85 5.58
N SER A 306 12.40 -26.08 4.72
CA SER A 306 12.48 -24.62 4.75
C SER A 306 11.61 -23.96 5.83
N GLY A 307 10.75 -24.70 6.54
CA GLY A 307 9.83 -24.17 7.54
C GLY A 307 8.52 -23.55 7.00
N HIS A 308 8.38 -23.45 5.68
CA HIS A 308 7.16 -22.87 5.08
C HIS A 308 5.92 -23.71 5.37
N TRP A 309 6.05 -25.05 5.50
CA TRP A 309 4.93 -25.92 5.79
C TRP A 309 4.33 -25.67 7.17
N ASP A 310 5.13 -25.28 8.14
CA ASP A 310 4.70 -25.02 9.51
C ASP A 310 4.19 -23.60 9.71
N HIS A 311 4.85 -22.60 9.10
CA HIS A 311 4.57 -21.18 9.35
C HIS A 311 3.76 -20.49 8.25
N TYR A 312 3.56 -21.12 7.07
CA TYR A 312 2.97 -20.45 5.90
C TYR A 312 1.91 -21.30 5.16
N LYS A 313 1.55 -22.48 5.67
CA LYS A 313 0.69 -23.47 5.02
C LYS A 313 -0.67 -22.91 4.59
N ASP A 314 -1.30 -22.08 5.39
CA ASP A 314 -2.62 -21.51 5.12
C ASP A 314 -2.66 -20.63 3.85
N ASN A 315 -1.50 -20.13 3.46
CA ASN A 315 -1.31 -19.33 2.25
C ASN A 315 -0.80 -20.15 1.05
N MET A 316 -0.68 -21.46 1.16
CA MET A 316 -0.15 -22.34 0.10
C MET A 316 -1.27 -23.08 -0.63
N TYR A 317 -1.11 -23.23 -1.94
CA TYR A 317 -1.87 -24.20 -2.72
C TYR A 317 -1.15 -25.55 -2.68
N THR A 318 -1.86 -26.59 -2.25
CA THR A 318 -1.31 -27.95 -2.15
C THR A 318 -2.08 -28.90 -3.06
N THR A 319 -1.41 -29.98 -3.49
CA THR A 319 -2.01 -31.05 -4.29
C THR A 319 -1.35 -32.39 -3.95
N VAL A 320 -2.03 -33.47 -4.28
CA VAL A 320 -1.51 -34.84 -4.14
C VAL A 320 -1.29 -35.41 -5.53
N ILE A 321 -0.07 -35.91 -5.80
CA ILE A 321 0.32 -36.54 -7.04
C ILE A 321 1.02 -37.88 -6.68
N ASP A 322 0.53 -38.99 -7.19
CA ASP A 322 1.07 -40.34 -6.91
C ASP A 322 1.23 -40.63 -5.40
N ASP A 323 0.18 -40.32 -4.65
CA ASP A 323 0.12 -40.45 -3.18
C ASP A 323 1.17 -39.64 -2.39
N GLN A 324 1.75 -38.62 -3.01
CA GLN A 324 2.69 -37.70 -2.38
C GLN A 324 2.14 -36.26 -2.38
N ASP A 325 2.39 -35.56 -1.28
CA ASP A 325 2.04 -34.14 -1.14
C ASP A 325 3.01 -33.25 -1.91
N TYR A 326 2.47 -32.34 -2.70
CA TYR A 326 3.19 -31.27 -3.39
C TYR A 326 2.57 -29.92 -3.06
N ALA A 327 3.35 -28.87 -3.18
CA ALA A 327 2.86 -27.51 -3.12
C ALA A 327 3.28 -26.69 -4.35
N ILE A 328 2.40 -25.77 -4.73
CA ILE A 328 2.71 -24.71 -5.68
C ILE A 328 3.49 -23.65 -4.91
N LYS A 329 4.67 -23.26 -5.38
CA LYS A 329 5.58 -22.40 -4.64
C LYS A 329 4.94 -21.05 -4.27
N PRO A 330 4.89 -20.69 -2.97
CA PRO A 330 4.49 -19.37 -2.51
C PRO A 330 5.65 -18.37 -2.49
N MET A 331 6.88 -18.90 -2.53
CA MET A 331 8.16 -18.19 -2.50
C MET A 331 9.21 -18.94 -3.33
N ASN A 332 10.27 -18.23 -3.75
CA ASN A 332 11.31 -18.80 -4.61
C ASN A 332 12.52 -19.33 -3.83
N CYS A 333 12.69 -18.90 -2.57
CA CYS A 333 13.89 -19.13 -1.78
C CYS A 333 14.30 -20.61 -1.64
N PRO A 334 13.43 -21.60 -1.36
CA PRO A 334 13.86 -23.00 -1.26
C PRO A 334 14.39 -23.54 -2.58
N GLY A 335 13.80 -23.13 -3.72
CA GLY A 335 14.32 -23.48 -5.04
C GLY A 335 15.71 -22.90 -5.31
N GLY A 336 15.90 -21.62 -4.97
CA GLY A 336 17.20 -20.95 -5.08
C GLY A 336 18.30 -21.62 -4.24
N VAL A 337 17.95 -22.05 -3.03
CA VAL A 337 18.85 -22.82 -2.15
C VAL A 337 19.29 -24.14 -2.80
N LEU A 338 18.38 -24.87 -3.44
CA LEU A 338 18.73 -26.09 -4.18
C LEU A 338 19.68 -25.81 -5.36
N VAL A 339 19.51 -24.69 -6.05
CA VAL A 339 20.42 -24.26 -7.12
C VAL A 339 21.81 -23.94 -6.55
N TYR A 340 21.89 -23.24 -5.41
CA TYR A 340 23.17 -23.01 -4.74
C TYR A 340 23.88 -24.34 -4.41
N ALA A 341 23.14 -25.28 -3.84
CA ALA A 341 23.66 -26.57 -3.38
C ALA A 341 24.01 -27.55 -4.53
N SER A 342 23.67 -27.25 -5.77
CA SER A 342 23.90 -28.12 -6.93
C SER A 342 25.38 -28.31 -7.27
N GLU A 343 26.27 -27.43 -6.78
CA GLU A 343 27.69 -27.45 -7.03
C GLU A 343 28.48 -27.12 -5.73
N PRO A 344 29.69 -27.69 -5.52
CA PRO A 344 30.57 -27.24 -4.45
C PRO A 344 30.94 -25.77 -4.63
N ARG A 345 30.95 -25.00 -3.53
CA ARG A 345 31.25 -23.56 -3.53
C ARG A 345 32.50 -23.27 -2.71
N SER A 346 33.24 -22.25 -3.09
CA SER A 346 34.33 -21.68 -2.34
C SER A 346 34.09 -20.20 -2.05
N TYR A 347 34.86 -19.64 -1.13
CA TYR A 347 34.82 -18.21 -0.82
C TYR A 347 35.08 -17.32 -2.04
N ARG A 348 35.72 -17.85 -3.10
CA ARG A 348 35.96 -17.11 -4.36
C ARG A 348 34.72 -16.98 -5.24
N ASP A 349 33.73 -17.86 -5.02
CA ASP A 349 32.46 -17.84 -5.75
C ASP A 349 31.45 -16.87 -5.10
N LEU A 350 31.79 -16.34 -3.91
CA LEU A 350 30.94 -15.44 -3.13
C LEU A 350 31.40 -13.96 -3.24
N PRO A 351 30.49 -12.98 -3.30
CA PRO A 351 29.03 -13.15 -3.19
C PRO A 351 28.45 -13.72 -4.49
N LEU A 352 27.56 -14.71 -4.37
CA LEU A 352 26.82 -15.27 -5.48
C LEU A 352 25.41 -14.64 -5.51
N ARG A 353 25.12 -13.84 -6.52
CA ARG A 353 23.85 -13.13 -6.69
C ARG A 353 22.98 -13.83 -7.73
N MET A 354 21.95 -14.54 -7.30
CA MET A 354 21.04 -15.28 -8.17
C MET A 354 19.68 -14.57 -8.23
N GLY A 355 19.33 -14.04 -9.40
CA GLY A 355 18.03 -13.39 -9.66
C GLY A 355 17.05 -14.35 -10.32
N GLU A 356 15.79 -14.27 -9.97
CA GLU A 356 14.70 -15.06 -10.54
C GLU A 356 13.45 -14.20 -10.75
N LEU A 357 12.94 -14.17 -11.97
CA LEU A 357 11.58 -13.69 -12.26
C LEU A 357 10.60 -14.83 -11.95
N GLY A 358 10.43 -15.09 -10.65
CA GLY A 358 9.76 -16.28 -10.16
C GLY A 358 8.24 -16.13 -10.11
N LEU A 359 7.52 -17.03 -10.80
CA LEU A 359 6.06 -17.09 -10.72
C LEU A 359 5.65 -17.81 -9.43
N VAL A 360 5.01 -17.10 -8.52
CA VAL A 360 4.54 -17.61 -7.23
C VAL A 360 3.04 -17.50 -7.07
N HIS A 361 2.48 -18.34 -6.20
CA HIS A 361 1.04 -18.39 -5.93
C HIS A 361 0.81 -18.33 -4.42
N ARG A 362 -0.12 -17.47 -4.00
CA ARG A 362 -0.51 -17.33 -2.59
C ARG A 362 -2.02 -17.36 -2.45
N HIS A 363 -2.52 -18.15 -1.53
CA HIS A 363 -3.94 -18.24 -1.23
C HIS A 363 -4.39 -17.02 -0.41
N GLU A 364 -4.48 -15.87 -1.09
CA GLU A 364 -5.03 -14.65 -0.48
C GLU A 364 -6.54 -14.79 -0.27
N LYS A 365 -7.06 -14.33 0.88
CA LYS A 365 -8.50 -14.34 1.17
C LYS A 365 -9.27 -13.46 0.17
N SER A 366 -10.45 -13.90 -0.24
CA SER A 366 -11.25 -13.21 -1.27
C SER A 366 -11.53 -11.74 -0.96
N GLY A 367 -11.78 -11.38 0.30
CA GLY A 367 -12.03 -10.00 0.73
C GLY A 367 -10.81 -9.06 0.65
N GLN A 368 -9.62 -9.61 0.43
CA GLN A 368 -8.37 -8.84 0.33
C GLN A 368 -7.95 -8.58 -1.12
N LEU A 369 -8.56 -9.25 -2.09
CA LEU A 369 -8.19 -9.13 -3.50
C LEU A 369 -8.51 -7.72 -4.04
N HIS A 370 -7.55 -7.13 -4.75
CA HIS A 370 -7.70 -5.76 -5.26
C HIS A 370 -6.95 -5.55 -6.59
N GLY A 371 -7.59 -5.88 -7.70
CA GLY A 371 -7.02 -5.72 -9.05
C GLY A 371 -5.63 -6.33 -9.15
N LEU A 372 -4.63 -5.58 -9.62
CA LEU A 372 -3.22 -5.98 -9.64
C LEU A 372 -2.49 -5.77 -8.31
N MET A 373 -3.05 -4.99 -7.38
CA MET A 373 -2.40 -4.65 -6.10
C MET A 373 -2.30 -5.84 -5.15
N ARG A 374 -3.31 -6.73 -5.17
CA ARG A 374 -3.32 -7.95 -4.36
C ARG A 374 -3.95 -9.09 -5.14
N VAL A 375 -3.12 -10.02 -5.56
CA VAL A 375 -3.43 -11.12 -6.48
C VAL A 375 -3.01 -12.46 -5.88
N ARG A 376 -3.50 -13.56 -6.45
CA ARG A 376 -3.16 -14.93 -6.04
C ARG A 376 -2.05 -15.56 -6.87
N CYS A 377 -1.70 -14.96 -8.00
CA CYS A 377 -0.61 -15.38 -8.87
C CYS A 377 0.14 -14.14 -9.36
N PHE A 378 1.44 -14.10 -9.13
CA PHE A 378 2.27 -12.97 -9.54
C PHE A 378 3.72 -13.38 -9.80
N THR A 379 4.40 -12.55 -10.60
CA THR A 379 5.82 -12.67 -10.87
C THR A 379 6.57 -11.82 -9.83
N GLN A 380 7.42 -12.44 -9.03
CA GLN A 380 8.28 -11.75 -8.09
C GLN A 380 9.65 -11.49 -8.72
N ASP A 381 10.17 -10.27 -8.62
CA ASP A 381 11.52 -9.92 -9.05
C ASP A 381 12.57 -10.28 -7.97
N ASP A 382 12.56 -11.54 -7.64
CA ASP A 382 13.30 -12.10 -6.51
C ASP A 382 14.78 -12.23 -6.80
N ALA A 383 15.60 -12.14 -5.76
CA ALA A 383 16.95 -12.63 -5.82
C ALA A 383 17.46 -13.07 -4.45
N HIS A 384 18.36 -14.04 -4.49
CA HIS A 384 19.01 -14.61 -3.34
C HIS A 384 20.50 -14.39 -3.48
N ILE A 385 21.11 -13.74 -2.48
CA ILE A 385 22.54 -13.45 -2.46
C ILE A 385 23.15 -14.31 -1.37
N PHE A 386 24.06 -15.21 -1.74
CA PHE A 386 24.83 -16.01 -0.81
C PHE A 386 26.21 -15.39 -0.64
N MET A 387 26.65 -15.22 0.61
CA MET A 387 27.83 -14.43 0.92
C MET A 387 28.52 -14.88 2.19
N THR A 388 29.77 -14.41 2.39
CA THR A 388 30.47 -14.53 3.66
C THR A 388 30.00 -13.44 4.64
N PRO A 389 30.26 -13.60 5.97
CA PRO A 389 29.90 -12.57 6.96
C PRO A 389 30.48 -11.18 6.66
N GLU A 390 31.71 -11.12 6.12
CA GLU A 390 32.39 -9.87 5.81
C GLU A 390 31.76 -9.10 4.66
N GLN A 391 30.99 -9.78 3.80
CA GLN A 391 30.35 -9.20 2.62
C GLN A 391 28.95 -8.61 2.90
N ILE A 392 28.34 -8.88 4.06
CA ILE A 392 26.95 -8.48 4.41
C ILE A 392 26.70 -7.00 4.12
N LYS A 393 27.54 -6.16 4.64
CA LYS A 393 27.40 -4.71 4.56
C LYS A 393 27.42 -4.18 3.12
N ASP A 394 28.38 -4.64 2.33
CA ASP A 394 28.55 -4.20 0.95
C ASP A 394 27.39 -4.70 0.06
N GLU A 395 26.90 -5.91 0.31
CA GLU A 395 25.77 -6.46 -0.42
C GLU A 395 24.47 -5.73 -0.08
N ILE A 396 24.20 -5.41 1.19
CA ILE A 396 23.02 -4.60 1.59
C ILE A 396 23.07 -3.23 0.91
N LYS A 397 24.24 -2.56 0.91
CA LYS A 397 24.43 -1.27 0.24
C LYS A 397 24.18 -1.37 -1.27
N GLY A 398 24.72 -2.40 -1.91
CA GLY A 398 24.53 -2.64 -3.35
C GLY A 398 23.07 -2.84 -3.72
N VAL A 399 22.32 -3.58 -2.90
CA VAL A 399 20.87 -3.78 -3.10
C VAL A 399 20.10 -2.49 -2.88
N ALA A 400 20.39 -1.74 -1.81
CA ALA A 400 19.72 -0.47 -1.53
C ALA A 400 19.96 0.55 -2.66
N GLN A 401 21.17 0.64 -3.21
CA GLN A 401 21.48 1.48 -4.37
C GLN A 401 20.72 1.05 -5.62
N LEU A 402 20.56 -0.26 -5.84
CA LEU A 402 19.78 -0.79 -6.96
C LEU A 402 18.31 -0.38 -6.85
N ILE A 403 17.71 -0.55 -5.67
CA ILE A 403 16.32 -0.14 -5.37
C ILE A 403 16.16 1.37 -5.58
N ASP A 404 17.06 2.19 -5.03
CA ASP A 404 17.05 3.65 -5.18
C ASP A 404 17.10 4.06 -6.66
N SER A 405 17.95 3.42 -7.47
CA SER A 405 18.07 3.70 -8.89
C SER A 405 16.78 3.41 -9.66
N VAL A 406 16.09 2.32 -9.29
CA VAL A 406 14.79 1.95 -9.86
C VAL A 406 13.74 3.01 -9.52
N TYR A 407 13.62 3.39 -8.26
CA TYR A 407 12.58 4.34 -7.85
C TYR A 407 12.80 5.73 -8.42
N LYS A 408 14.04 6.18 -8.48
CA LYS A 408 14.41 7.46 -9.14
C LYS A 408 14.05 7.49 -10.61
N LEU A 409 14.22 6.36 -11.34
CA LEU A 409 13.86 6.29 -12.75
C LEU A 409 12.38 6.60 -12.99
N PHE A 410 11.49 6.13 -12.12
CA PHE A 410 10.05 6.37 -12.22
C PHE A 410 9.59 7.65 -11.52
N GLY A 411 10.48 8.38 -10.86
CA GLY A 411 10.16 9.60 -10.12
C GLY A 411 9.48 9.36 -8.77
N PHE A 412 9.61 8.16 -8.20
CA PHE A 412 9.08 7.84 -6.87
C PHE A 412 9.96 8.44 -5.76
N LYS A 413 9.29 8.95 -4.74
CA LYS A 413 9.88 9.13 -3.40
C LYS A 413 9.65 7.86 -2.60
N TYR A 414 10.43 7.64 -1.56
CA TYR A 414 10.25 6.50 -0.66
C TYR A 414 10.70 6.83 0.77
N HIS A 415 10.24 6.05 1.74
CA HIS A 415 10.78 5.99 3.09
C HIS A 415 11.17 4.55 3.42
N VAL A 416 11.97 4.39 4.47
CA VAL A 416 12.58 3.11 4.83
C VAL A 416 12.11 2.70 6.22
N GLU A 417 11.80 1.41 6.39
CA GLU A 417 11.47 0.81 7.67
C GLU A 417 12.40 -0.38 7.95
N LEU A 418 12.86 -0.49 9.21
CA LEU A 418 13.57 -1.66 9.71
C LEU A 418 12.60 -2.49 10.55
N SER A 419 12.19 -3.65 10.02
CA SER A 419 11.24 -4.54 10.68
C SER A 419 11.98 -5.61 11.47
N THR A 420 11.64 -5.72 12.77
CA THR A 420 12.29 -6.62 13.71
C THR A 420 11.51 -7.93 13.89
N ARG A 421 11.93 -8.75 14.85
CA ARG A 421 11.45 -10.11 15.08
C ARG A 421 9.96 -10.19 15.41
N PRO A 422 9.14 -10.99 14.67
CA PRO A 422 7.75 -11.28 15.04
C PRO A 422 7.66 -12.38 16.13
N GLU A 423 6.48 -12.50 16.75
CA GLU A 423 6.22 -13.54 17.76
C GLU A 423 6.38 -14.96 17.19
N ASP A 424 5.79 -15.22 16.01
CA ASP A 424 5.96 -16.49 15.29
C ASP A 424 7.20 -16.40 14.41
N SER A 425 8.32 -16.88 14.95
CA SER A 425 9.61 -16.83 14.29
C SER A 425 10.48 -18.03 14.66
N MET A 426 11.42 -18.36 13.78
CA MET A 426 12.43 -19.40 14.03
C MET A 426 13.82 -18.80 14.25
N GLY A 427 14.73 -19.58 14.85
CA GLY A 427 16.10 -19.19 15.13
C GLY A 427 16.35 -18.70 16.56
N SER A 428 17.62 -18.59 16.93
CA SER A 428 18.05 -18.13 18.26
C SER A 428 17.95 -16.61 18.41
N ASP A 429 17.97 -16.14 19.66
CA ASP A 429 17.97 -14.70 19.94
C ASP A 429 19.26 -14.05 19.42
N GLU A 430 20.39 -14.74 19.50
CA GLU A 430 21.70 -14.29 19.02
C GLU A 430 21.70 -14.10 17.50
N ASP A 431 21.11 -15.04 16.74
CA ASP A 431 21.00 -14.93 15.27
C ASP A 431 20.16 -13.70 14.88
N TRP A 432 19.03 -13.48 15.58
CA TRP A 432 18.16 -12.34 15.32
C TRP A 432 18.81 -11.01 15.67
N GLU A 433 19.54 -10.93 16.79
CA GLU A 433 20.26 -9.72 17.19
C GLU A 433 21.35 -9.39 16.16
N MET A 434 22.17 -10.39 15.78
CA MET A 434 23.22 -10.24 14.78
C MET A 434 22.67 -9.78 13.42
N ALA A 435 21.55 -10.38 12.96
CA ALA A 435 20.93 -10.02 11.71
C ALA A 435 20.34 -8.59 11.74
N THR A 436 19.64 -8.24 12.84
CA THR A 436 19.05 -6.92 13.00
C THR A 436 20.12 -5.82 13.06
N ASP A 437 21.20 -6.06 13.79
CA ASP A 437 22.33 -5.13 13.87
C ASP A 437 23.08 -5.01 12.54
N GLY A 438 23.19 -6.09 11.77
CA GLY A 438 23.74 -6.05 10.41
C GLY A 438 22.95 -5.10 9.49
N LEU A 439 21.61 -5.18 9.51
CA LEU A 439 20.75 -4.30 8.74
C LEU A 439 20.81 -2.85 9.26
N ARG A 440 20.74 -2.65 10.58
CA ARG A 440 20.82 -1.34 11.22
C ARG A 440 22.12 -0.61 10.89
N ASN A 441 23.24 -1.27 11.08
CA ASN A 441 24.57 -0.70 10.79
C ASN A 441 24.71 -0.30 9.32
N ALA A 442 24.16 -1.08 8.39
CA ALA A 442 24.19 -0.73 6.98
C ALA A 442 23.35 0.53 6.68
N LEU A 443 22.16 0.68 7.28
CA LEU A 443 21.31 1.87 7.14
C LEU A 443 21.98 3.11 7.72
N ASP A 444 22.55 3.01 8.92
CA ASP A 444 23.24 4.10 9.61
C ASP A 444 24.44 4.61 8.79
N GLU A 445 25.24 3.70 8.22
CA GLU A 445 26.39 4.09 7.40
C GLU A 445 26.01 4.69 6.04
N MET A 446 24.85 4.28 5.48
CA MET A 446 24.32 4.92 4.27
C MET A 446 23.70 6.30 4.56
N GLY A 447 23.53 6.67 5.85
CA GLY A 447 22.88 7.91 6.27
C GLY A 447 21.41 7.97 5.82
N LEU A 448 20.73 6.83 5.76
CA LEU A 448 19.30 6.77 5.44
C LEU A 448 18.48 6.96 6.71
N ASP A 449 17.51 7.86 6.64
CA ASP A 449 16.49 7.99 7.69
C ASP A 449 15.55 6.77 7.60
N TYR A 450 15.31 6.12 8.72
CA TYR A 450 14.40 4.97 8.80
C TYR A 450 13.60 4.97 10.11
N VAL A 451 12.48 4.27 10.08
CA VAL A 451 11.64 3.99 11.25
C VAL A 451 11.80 2.52 11.63
N VAL A 452 11.86 2.22 12.92
CA VAL A 452 11.84 0.83 13.41
C VAL A 452 10.39 0.38 13.54
N ASN A 453 10.05 -0.71 12.83
CA ASN A 453 8.74 -1.36 12.88
C ASN A 453 8.89 -2.69 13.63
N GLU A 454 8.55 -2.68 14.91
CA GLU A 454 8.76 -3.84 15.77
C GLU A 454 7.76 -4.95 15.46
N GLY A 455 8.27 -6.18 15.35
CA GLY A 455 7.44 -7.38 15.17
C GLY A 455 6.98 -7.65 13.72
N ASP A 456 7.36 -6.85 12.74
CA ASP A 456 6.93 -7.01 11.33
C ASP A 456 7.95 -7.75 10.44
N GLY A 457 8.99 -8.34 11.02
CA GLY A 457 9.98 -9.15 10.30
C GLY A 457 9.37 -10.41 9.67
N ALA A 458 10.14 -11.07 8.79
CA ALA A 458 9.75 -12.41 8.32
C ALA A 458 9.99 -13.45 9.42
N PHE A 459 9.33 -14.61 9.34
CA PHE A 459 9.50 -15.67 10.34
C PHE A 459 10.95 -16.19 10.44
N TYR A 460 11.77 -15.95 9.43
CA TYR A 460 13.17 -16.40 9.32
C TYR A 460 14.22 -15.31 9.46
N GLY A 461 13.86 -14.03 9.50
CA GLY A 461 14.81 -12.93 9.66
C GLY A 461 14.22 -11.52 9.60
N PRO A 462 14.98 -10.54 10.11
CA PRO A 462 14.61 -9.11 10.02
C PRO A 462 14.70 -8.60 8.59
N LYS A 463 14.03 -7.49 8.31
CA LYS A 463 13.98 -6.92 6.97
C LYS A 463 14.08 -5.39 6.96
N ILE A 464 14.62 -4.86 5.88
CA ILE A 464 14.49 -3.46 5.48
C ILE A 464 13.41 -3.39 4.42
N ASP A 465 12.36 -2.61 4.66
CA ASP A 465 11.29 -2.36 3.71
C ASP A 465 11.39 -0.95 3.12
N PHE A 466 11.25 -0.87 1.79
CA PHE A 466 11.21 0.39 1.06
C PHE A 466 9.76 0.66 0.65
N HIS A 467 9.19 1.69 1.22
CA HIS A 467 7.83 2.13 0.96
C HIS A 467 7.84 3.28 -0.03
N LEU A 468 7.51 3.00 -1.29
CA LEU A 468 7.41 4.05 -2.29
C LEU A 468 6.14 4.89 -2.12
N VAL A 469 6.24 6.18 -2.44
CA VAL A 469 5.15 7.14 -2.40
C VAL A 469 4.75 7.49 -3.82
N ASP A 470 3.49 7.28 -4.17
CA ASP A 470 2.98 7.56 -5.51
C ASP A 470 2.66 9.06 -5.73
N ALA A 471 2.23 9.41 -6.95
CA ALA A 471 1.96 10.80 -7.35
C ALA A 471 0.86 11.51 -6.54
N ILE A 472 0.06 10.78 -5.78
CA ILE A 472 -1.00 11.32 -4.91
C ILE A 472 -0.74 11.08 -3.42
N GLY A 473 0.48 10.68 -3.06
CA GLY A 473 0.93 10.55 -1.69
C GLY A 473 0.58 9.24 -0.98
N ARG A 474 0.09 8.21 -1.70
CA ARG A 474 -0.15 6.88 -1.10
C ARG A 474 1.14 6.09 -1.04
N THR A 475 1.25 5.27 0.00
CA THR A 475 2.44 4.47 0.31
C THR A 475 2.25 3.02 -0.09
N TRP A 476 3.29 2.42 -0.71
CA TRP A 476 3.29 1.05 -1.20
C TRP A 476 4.60 0.35 -0.85
N GLN A 477 4.53 -0.69 -0.04
CA GLN A 477 5.69 -1.56 0.20
C GLN A 477 6.02 -2.34 -1.08
N CYS A 478 7.22 -2.14 -1.62
CA CYS A 478 7.70 -2.79 -2.83
C CYS A 478 9.08 -3.42 -2.63
N GLY A 479 10.12 -2.62 -2.44
CA GLY A 479 11.47 -3.11 -2.21
C GLY A 479 11.63 -3.69 -0.80
N THR A 480 12.35 -4.81 -0.70
CA THR A 480 12.63 -5.43 0.60
C THR A 480 14.01 -6.08 0.56
N ILE A 481 14.75 -5.99 1.66
CA ILE A 481 16.03 -6.69 1.91
C ILE A 481 15.86 -7.46 3.21
N GLN A 482 16.00 -8.78 3.17
CA GLN A 482 15.88 -9.66 4.34
C GLN A 482 17.18 -10.41 4.54
N LEU A 483 17.73 -10.35 5.74
CA LEU A 483 18.94 -11.08 6.10
C LEU A 483 18.54 -12.40 6.79
N ASP A 484 19.05 -13.52 6.29
CA ASP A 484 18.64 -14.86 6.70
C ASP A 484 19.84 -15.73 7.02
N PHE A 485 19.89 -16.19 8.27
CA PHE A 485 20.85 -17.19 8.77
C PHE A 485 20.22 -18.58 8.86
N GLN A 486 18.90 -18.70 8.79
CA GLN A 486 18.14 -19.91 9.10
C GLN A 486 18.08 -20.89 7.93
N LEU A 487 17.71 -20.44 6.73
CA LEU A 487 17.66 -21.33 5.57
C LEU A 487 19.01 -21.96 5.24
N PRO A 488 20.15 -21.22 5.24
CA PRO A 488 21.46 -21.86 5.07
C PRO A 488 21.75 -22.94 6.10
N GLN A 489 21.33 -22.79 7.35
CA GLN A 489 21.51 -23.82 8.39
C GLN A 489 20.58 -25.03 8.14
N ARG A 490 19.30 -24.80 7.87
CA ARG A 490 18.30 -25.87 7.68
C ARG A 490 18.61 -26.75 6.45
N PHE A 491 19.19 -26.16 5.41
CA PHE A 491 19.62 -26.85 4.20
C PHE A 491 21.07 -27.31 4.24
N GLU A 492 21.77 -27.12 5.37
CA GLU A 492 23.19 -27.52 5.58
C GLU A 492 24.10 -26.98 4.47
N LEU A 493 23.85 -25.73 3.99
CA LEU A 493 24.65 -25.13 2.93
C LEU A 493 26.08 -24.88 3.41
N GLU A 494 27.06 -25.08 2.53
CA GLU A 494 28.50 -24.94 2.84
C GLU A 494 29.22 -24.22 1.70
N TYR A 495 30.33 -23.56 2.05
CA TYR A 495 31.39 -23.16 1.13
C TYR A 495 32.77 -23.45 1.77
N ILE A 496 33.79 -23.62 0.95
CA ILE A 496 35.16 -23.77 1.42
C ILE A 496 35.78 -22.39 1.60
N GLY A 497 36.22 -22.08 2.81
CA GLY A 497 36.90 -20.84 3.17
C GLY A 497 38.34 -20.74 2.66
N ALA A 498 38.96 -19.58 2.85
CA ALA A 498 40.36 -19.36 2.53
C ALA A 498 41.31 -20.21 3.40
N ASP A 499 40.83 -20.64 4.55
CA ASP A 499 41.48 -21.56 5.49
C ASP A 499 41.41 -23.04 5.05
N GLY A 500 40.64 -23.35 4.00
CA GLY A 500 40.39 -24.70 3.51
C GLY A 500 39.29 -25.45 4.27
N GLU A 501 38.69 -24.84 5.27
CA GLU A 501 37.63 -25.45 6.08
C GLU A 501 36.24 -25.12 5.51
N LYS A 502 35.23 -25.87 5.96
CA LYS A 502 33.84 -25.67 5.60
C LYS A 502 33.20 -24.58 6.46
N HIS A 503 32.55 -23.63 5.81
CA HIS A 503 31.81 -22.53 6.43
C HIS A 503 30.38 -22.47 5.94
N ARG A 504 29.50 -21.87 6.75
CA ARG A 504 28.09 -21.62 6.42
C ARG A 504 27.95 -20.27 5.74
N PRO A 505 27.35 -20.19 4.53
CA PRO A 505 27.05 -18.89 3.94
C PRO A 505 25.90 -18.20 4.69
N ILE A 506 25.83 -16.89 4.54
CA ILE A 506 24.69 -16.06 4.94
C ILE A 506 23.91 -15.72 3.68
N MET A 507 22.61 -15.55 3.81
CA MET A 507 21.73 -15.33 2.67
C MET A 507 20.97 -14.00 2.81
N ILE A 508 20.88 -13.25 1.71
CA ILE A 508 19.94 -12.13 1.57
C ILE A 508 18.84 -12.55 0.60
N HIS A 509 17.59 -12.34 1.01
CA HIS A 509 16.44 -12.32 0.12
C HIS A 509 16.15 -10.87 -0.24
N ARG A 510 15.93 -10.57 -1.50
CA ARG A 510 15.60 -9.21 -1.87
C ARG A 510 14.71 -9.11 -3.10
N VAL A 511 13.88 -8.08 -3.11
CA VAL A 511 13.09 -7.62 -4.25
C VAL A 511 13.27 -6.12 -4.41
N ALA A 512 13.21 -5.61 -5.65
CA ALA A 512 13.23 -4.18 -5.96
C ALA A 512 11.83 -3.68 -6.32
N PHE A 513 11.13 -4.39 -7.22
CA PHE A 513 9.76 -4.11 -7.61
C PHE A 513 8.73 -4.79 -6.68
N GLY A 514 9.10 -5.92 -6.08
CA GLY A 514 8.24 -6.82 -5.34
C GLY A 514 7.43 -7.72 -6.28
N SER A 515 6.11 -7.58 -6.33
CA SER A 515 5.28 -8.18 -7.36
C SER A 515 5.28 -7.30 -8.61
N ILE A 516 5.66 -7.84 -9.75
CA ILE A 516 5.62 -7.13 -11.06
C ILE A 516 4.20 -6.66 -11.37
N GLU A 517 3.19 -7.49 -11.09
CA GLU A 517 1.78 -7.17 -11.28
C GLU A 517 1.38 -5.95 -10.42
N ARG A 518 1.74 -5.97 -9.14
CA ARG A 518 1.50 -4.84 -8.22
C ARG A 518 2.22 -3.59 -8.67
N PHE A 519 3.47 -3.69 -9.07
CA PHE A 519 4.26 -2.56 -9.54
C PHE A 519 3.67 -1.96 -10.82
N ILE A 520 3.19 -2.79 -11.77
CA ILE A 520 2.44 -2.32 -12.95
C ILE A 520 1.16 -1.58 -12.52
N GLY A 521 0.41 -2.12 -11.57
CA GLY A 521 -0.76 -1.45 -10.99
C GLY A 521 -0.41 -0.05 -10.45
N ILE A 522 0.68 0.04 -9.69
CA ILE A 522 1.19 1.31 -9.15
C ILE A 522 1.60 2.27 -10.28
N LEU A 523 2.30 1.79 -11.31
CA LEU A 523 2.68 2.60 -12.47
C LEU A 523 1.47 3.14 -13.24
N ILE A 524 0.41 2.31 -13.43
CA ILE A 524 -0.84 2.75 -14.06
C ILE A 524 -1.44 3.92 -13.28
N GLU A 525 -1.49 3.83 -11.96
CA GLU A 525 -2.05 4.88 -11.09
C GLU A 525 -1.13 6.10 -10.99
N HIS A 526 0.19 5.89 -10.85
CA HIS A 526 1.18 6.96 -10.77
C HIS A 526 1.16 7.84 -12.01
N PHE A 527 1.20 7.23 -13.20
CA PHE A 527 1.17 7.93 -14.47
C PHE A 527 -0.25 8.22 -14.99
N ALA A 528 -1.31 7.83 -14.27
CA ALA A 528 -2.70 7.90 -14.74
C ALA A 528 -2.87 7.28 -16.15
N GLY A 529 -2.17 6.17 -16.42
CA GLY A 529 -2.12 5.47 -17.71
C GLY A 529 -1.24 6.14 -18.77
N ALA A 530 -0.70 7.34 -18.51
CA ALA A 530 0.12 8.09 -19.44
C ALA A 530 1.62 7.75 -19.26
N PHE A 531 1.99 6.51 -19.54
CA PHE A 531 3.34 5.99 -19.35
C PHE A 531 4.41 6.81 -20.07
N PRO A 532 5.67 6.88 -19.55
CA PRO A 532 6.81 7.38 -20.29
C PRO A 532 6.94 6.67 -21.64
N THR A 533 7.48 7.34 -22.64
CA THR A 533 7.53 6.84 -24.03
C THR A 533 8.17 5.45 -24.14
N TRP A 534 9.25 5.19 -23.39
CA TRP A 534 9.92 3.89 -23.41
C TRP A 534 9.05 2.73 -22.88
N LEU A 535 8.11 3.00 -21.95
CA LEU A 535 7.19 2.01 -21.37
C LEU A 535 5.86 1.91 -22.13
N ALA A 536 5.47 2.94 -22.89
CA ALA A 536 4.16 2.99 -23.53
C ALA A 536 3.96 1.79 -24.47
N PRO A 537 2.87 1.01 -24.35
CA PRO A 537 2.60 -0.12 -25.25
C PRO A 537 2.54 0.28 -26.72
N VAL A 538 2.01 1.45 -27.00
CA VAL A 538 2.04 2.11 -28.31
C VAL A 538 2.75 3.44 -28.12
N GLN A 539 3.88 3.62 -28.77
CA GLN A 539 4.71 4.82 -28.65
C GLN A 539 4.31 5.91 -29.65
N VAL A 540 3.95 5.48 -30.85
CA VAL A 540 3.54 6.35 -31.94
C VAL A 540 2.26 5.86 -32.59
N LYS A 541 1.34 6.77 -32.87
CA LYS A 541 0.16 6.50 -33.68
C LYS A 541 0.19 7.36 -34.94
N VAL A 542 0.20 6.73 -36.11
CA VAL A 542 0.13 7.43 -37.40
C VAL A 542 -1.33 7.66 -37.75
N LEU A 543 -1.66 8.91 -38.05
CA LEU A 543 -3.04 9.36 -38.27
C LEU A 543 -3.16 9.93 -39.72
N PRO A 544 -3.54 9.12 -40.71
CA PRO A 544 -3.85 9.63 -42.04
C PRO A 544 -5.11 10.49 -42.00
N ILE A 545 -5.07 11.67 -42.66
CA ILE A 545 -6.22 12.61 -42.69
C ILE A 545 -7.38 12.07 -43.53
N SER A 546 -7.11 11.15 -44.45
CA SER A 546 -8.08 10.38 -45.22
C SER A 546 -7.47 9.08 -45.72
N ASP A 547 -8.30 8.16 -46.19
CA ASP A 547 -7.90 6.84 -46.69
C ASP A 547 -6.94 6.96 -47.91
N LYS A 548 -6.95 8.09 -48.61
CA LYS A 548 -6.06 8.39 -49.73
C LYS A 548 -4.57 8.34 -49.33
N TYR A 549 -4.25 8.66 -48.07
CA TYR A 549 -2.87 8.72 -47.55
C TYR A 549 -2.49 7.49 -46.72
N MET A 550 -3.26 6.40 -46.84
CA MET A 550 -2.99 5.18 -46.12
C MET A 550 -1.66 4.55 -46.52
N ASP A 551 -1.33 4.54 -47.80
CA ASP A 551 -0.06 3.99 -48.31
C ASP A 551 1.15 4.72 -47.70
N TYR A 552 1.06 6.04 -47.56
CA TYR A 552 2.10 6.82 -46.91
C TYR A 552 2.16 6.56 -45.40
N ALA A 553 1.02 6.45 -44.74
CA ALA A 553 0.97 6.11 -43.34
C ALA A 553 1.61 4.73 -43.06
N GLU A 554 1.40 3.75 -43.92
CA GLU A 554 2.02 2.42 -43.78
C GLU A 554 3.54 2.47 -44.06
N LYS A 555 4.03 3.32 -44.97
CA LYS A 555 5.47 3.57 -45.15
C LYS A 555 6.09 4.18 -43.90
N VAL A 556 5.44 5.17 -43.29
CA VAL A 556 5.89 5.79 -42.05
C VAL A 556 5.94 4.74 -40.93
N LYS A 557 4.89 3.93 -40.80
CA LYS A 557 4.87 2.82 -39.84
C LYS A 557 6.02 1.85 -40.06
N ALA A 558 6.22 1.40 -41.28
CA ALA A 558 7.29 0.46 -41.62
C ALA A 558 8.69 0.97 -41.24
N ALA A 559 8.94 2.27 -41.44
CA ALA A 559 10.20 2.91 -41.05
C ALA A 559 10.37 2.98 -39.53
N LEU A 560 9.29 3.25 -38.79
CA LEU A 560 9.29 3.26 -37.34
C LEU A 560 9.46 1.84 -36.76
N ASP A 561 8.77 0.84 -37.30
CA ASP A 561 8.93 -0.56 -36.92
C ASP A 561 10.36 -1.07 -37.16
N ALA A 562 10.97 -0.70 -38.30
CA ALA A 562 12.38 -1.02 -38.60
C ALA A 562 13.37 -0.37 -37.61
N ALA A 563 12.94 0.66 -36.89
CA ALA A 563 13.70 1.33 -35.84
C ALA A 563 13.33 0.85 -34.43
N ASP A 564 12.57 -0.27 -34.30
CA ASP A 564 12.04 -0.85 -33.03
C ASP A 564 11.13 0.12 -32.24
N ILE A 565 10.40 1.00 -32.93
CA ILE A 565 9.43 1.91 -32.34
C ILE A 565 8.03 1.30 -32.46
N ARG A 566 7.35 1.04 -31.35
CA ARG A 566 6.02 0.43 -31.30
C ARG A 566 4.96 1.37 -31.89
N THR A 567 4.50 1.06 -33.08
CA THR A 567 3.68 1.97 -33.92
C THR A 567 2.36 1.33 -34.34
N GLU A 568 1.28 2.08 -34.26
CA GLU A 568 -0.03 1.74 -34.83
C GLU A 568 -0.43 2.77 -35.91
N VAL A 569 -1.16 2.34 -36.93
CA VAL A 569 -1.85 3.23 -37.87
C VAL A 569 -3.32 3.28 -37.56
N ASP A 570 -3.93 4.46 -37.56
CA ASP A 570 -5.39 4.59 -37.42
C ASP A 570 -6.06 4.40 -38.79
N THR A 571 -6.51 3.18 -39.03
CA THR A 571 -7.12 2.78 -40.34
C THR A 571 -8.60 3.14 -40.45
N ARG A 572 -9.20 3.75 -39.45
CA ARG A 572 -10.63 4.08 -39.46
C ARG A 572 -10.91 5.25 -40.40
N SER A 573 -12.03 5.19 -41.11
CA SER A 573 -12.49 6.28 -41.99
C SER A 573 -13.21 7.36 -41.18
N GLU A 574 -12.44 8.10 -40.35
CA GLU A 574 -12.92 9.11 -39.40
C GLU A 574 -12.20 10.45 -39.58
N LYS A 575 -12.85 11.55 -39.14
CA LYS A 575 -12.26 12.88 -39.16
C LYS A 575 -11.00 12.93 -38.30
N ILE A 576 -9.97 13.65 -38.78
CA ILE A 576 -8.67 13.76 -38.10
C ILE A 576 -8.80 14.21 -36.61
N GLY A 577 -9.70 15.16 -36.32
CA GLY A 577 -9.94 15.61 -34.97
C GLY A 577 -10.47 14.50 -34.03
N TYR A 578 -11.26 13.57 -34.56
CA TYR A 578 -11.70 12.39 -33.81
C TYR A 578 -10.55 11.42 -33.56
N LYS A 579 -9.73 11.12 -34.59
CA LYS A 579 -8.54 10.26 -34.47
C LYS A 579 -7.55 10.79 -33.44
N ILE A 580 -7.29 12.10 -33.43
CA ILE A 580 -6.44 12.77 -32.45
C ILE A 580 -7.00 12.59 -31.02
N ARG A 581 -8.31 12.86 -30.83
CA ARG A 581 -8.97 12.72 -29.53
C ARG A 581 -8.89 11.30 -29.00
N GLU A 582 -9.10 10.30 -29.86
CA GLU A 582 -9.01 8.90 -29.46
C GLU A 582 -7.57 8.50 -29.11
N ALA A 583 -6.56 8.96 -29.84
CA ALA A 583 -5.16 8.75 -29.50
C ALA A 583 -4.79 9.40 -28.15
N GLN A 584 -5.31 10.60 -27.86
CA GLN A 584 -5.15 11.27 -26.56
C GLN A 584 -5.81 10.50 -25.41
N LYS A 585 -7.02 9.96 -25.60
CA LYS A 585 -7.70 9.11 -24.62
C LYS A 585 -6.89 7.84 -24.32
N ASN A 586 -6.30 7.24 -25.34
CA ASN A 586 -5.40 6.09 -25.23
C ASN A 586 -4.00 6.46 -24.69
N LYS A 587 -3.78 7.72 -24.29
CA LYS A 587 -2.53 8.19 -23.67
C LYS A 587 -1.29 7.99 -24.55
N ILE A 588 -1.46 7.95 -25.88
CA ILE A 588 -0.36 7.76 -26.83
C ILE A 588 0.64 8.92 -26.70
N PRO A 589 1.96 8.65 -26.57
CA PRO A 589 2.98 9.70 -26.45
C PRO A 589 3.05 10.60 -27.67
N TYR A 590 3.08 10.01 -28.87
CA TYR A 590 3.23 10.73 -30.13
C TYR A 590 2.17 10.34 -31.15
N MET A 591 1.70 11.35 -31.88
CA MET A 591 0.82 11.20 -33.04
C MET A 591 1.51 11.84 -34.24
N LEU A 592 1.57 11.11 -35.34
CA LEU A 592 2.09 11.61 -36.61
C LEU A 592 0.93 11.77 -37.59
N VAL A 593 0.55 13.02 -37.86
CA VAL A 593 -0.51 13.33 -38.80
C VAL A 593 0.12 13.37 -40.21
N VAL A 594 -0.49 12.65 -41.15
CA VAL A 594 -0.03 12.55 -42.51
C VAL A 594 -1.15 12.85 -43.51
N GLY A 595 -0.87 13.70 -44.46
CA GLY A 595 -1.76 14.13 -45.51
C GLY A 595 -0.99 14.40 -46.81
N GLN A 596 -1.57 15.16 -47.71
CA GLN A 596 -0.98 15.44 -49.04
C GLN A 596 0.40 16.10 -48.91
N LYS A 597 0.52 17.12 -48.08
CA LYS A 597 1.77 17.85 -47.91
C LYS A 597 2.87 16.97 -47.33
N GLU A 598 2.54 16.18 -46.32
CA GLU A 598 3.49 15.27 -45.67
C GLU A 598 3.98 14.20 -46.66
N GLU A 599 3.08 13.64 -47.49
CA GLU A 599 3.44 12.65 -48.50
C GLU A 599 4.33 13.25 -49.62
N GLU A 600 3.99 14.45 -50.13
CA GLU A 600 4.76 15.13 -51.20
C GLU A 600 6.15 15.55 -50.72
N GLU A 601 6.29 16.01 -49.48
CA GLU A 601 7.54 16.51 -48.92
C GLU A 601 8.34 15.40 -48.17
N GLY A 602 7.78 14.22 -47.97
CA GLY A 602 8.42 13.12 -47.22
C GLY A 602 8.60 13.39 -45.72
N VAL A 603 7.70 14.18 -45.14
CA VAL A 603 7.74 14.62 -43.73
C VAL A 603 6.56 14.07 -42.93
N VAL A 604 6.54 14.33 -41.63
CA VAL A 604 5.45 14.04 -40.73
C VAL A 604 5.10 15.24 -39.87
N SER A 605 3.81 15.49 -39.61
CA SER A 605 3.36 16.52 -38.69
C SER A 605 3.26 15.90 -37.29
N VAL A 606 4.15 16.31 -36.39
CA VAL A 606 4.33 15.73 -35.07
C VAL A 606 3.41 16.41 -34.05
N ARG A 607 2.64 15.62 -33.34
CA ARG A 607 1.92 16.05 -32.12
C ARG A 607 2.32 15.15 -30.97
N SER A 608 2.71 15.75 -29.85
CA SER A 608 3.01 14.99 -28.64
C SER A 608 2.00 15.24 -27.54
N ARG A 609 1.91 14.28 -26.63
CA ARG A 609 1.19 14.43 -25.37
C ARG A 609 1.81 15.52 -24.50
N PHE A 610 3.08 15.83 -24.68
CA PHE A 610 3.88 16.70 -23.82
C PHE A 610 3.76 18.17 -24.21
N LYS A 611 3.81 18.50 -25.51
CA LYS A 611 3.84 19.87 -26.03
C LYS A 611 2.68 20.22 -26.98
N GLY A 612 1.88 19.23 -27.36
CA GLY A 612 0.83 19.41 -28.35
C GLY A 612 1.40 19.39 -29.76
N ASP A 613 1.09 20.39 -30.59
CA ASP A 613 1.60 20.50 -31.99
C ASP A 613 3.08 20.93 -31.98
N GLU A 614 3.96 20.07 -32.49
CA GLU A 614 5.40 20.32 -32.60
C GLU A 614 5.83 20.66 -34.04
N GLY A 615 4.88 20.77 -34.95
CA GLY A 615 5.14 21.10 -36.34
C GLY A 615 5.65 19.92 -37.17
N GLN A 616 6.18 20.25 -38.38
CA GLN A 616 6.67 19.25 -39.31
C GLN A 616 8.13 18.91 -39.06
N LYS A 617 8.46 17.62 -39.21
CA LYS A 617 9.84 17.09 -39.14
C LYS A 617 10.05 16.08 -40.23
N SER A 618 11.29 15.89 -40.69
CA SER A 618 11.61 14.71 -41.49
C SER A 618 11.42 13.45 -40.65
N LEU A 619 11.05 12.36 -41.32
CA LEU A 619 10.82 11.08 -40.60
C LEU A 619 12.10 10.59 -39.90
N GLU A 620 13.26 10.76 -40.54
CA GLU A 620 14.56 10.39 -39.97
C GLU A 620 14.86 11.17 -38.71
N SER A 621 14.66 12.50 -38.72
CA SER A 621 14.89 13.34 -37.52
C SER A 621 13.96 12.96 -36.39
N PHE A 622 12.69 12.65 -36.67
CA PHE A 622 11.75 12.19 -35.64
C PHE A 622 12.21 10.84 -35.06
N ILE A 623 12.64 9.89 -35.89
CA ILE A 623 13.14 8.59 -35.45
C ILE A 623 14.37 8.75 -34.54
N GLU A 624 15.31 9.62 -34.91
CA GLU A 624 16.49 9.89 -34.06
C GLU A 624 16.12 10.47 -32.71
N ASP A 625 15.19 11.44 -32.67
CA ASP A 625 14.75 12.10 -31.47
C ASP A 625 14.06 11.11 -30.51
N ILE A 626 13.09 10.34 -31.02
CA ILE A 626 12.34 9.38 -30.18
C ILE A 626 13.23 8.22 -29.72
N LYS A 627 14.18 7.76 -30.50
CA LYS A 627 15.16 6.74 -30.07
C LYS A 627 16.04 7.24 -28.93
N LYS A 628 16.48 8.49 -28.95
CA LYS A 628 17.22 9.10 -27.84
C LYS A 628 16.37 9.16 -26.59
N GLU A 629 15.10 9.57 -26.71
CA GLU A 629 14.16 9.61 -25.58
C GLU A 629 13.91 8.22 -25.00
N ILE A 630 13.66 7.20 -25.83
CA ILE A 630 13.48 5.82 -25.39
C ILE A 630 14.74 5.29 -24.69
N ALA A 631 15.92 5.55 -25.24
CA ALA A 631 17.19 5.07 -24.69
C ALA A 631 17.53 5.75 -23.34
N SER A 632 17.20 7.03 -23.18
CA SER A 632 17.39 7.76 -21.92
C SER A 632 16.41 7.34 -20.83
N ARG A 633 15.29 6.70 -21.20
CA ARG A 633 14.16 6.38 -20.30
C ARG A 633 13.59 7.61 -19.59
N GLU A 634 13.65 8.76 -20.22
CA GLU A 634 13.20 10.02 -19.66
C GLU A 634 11.71 9.99 -19.28
N VAL A 635 11.39 10.55 -18.14
CA VAL A 635 10.01 10.87 -17.72
C VAL A 635 9.76 12.35 -18.06
N ARG A 636 9.28 12.62 -19.27
CA ARG A 636 9.03 14.00 -19.73
C ARG A 636 7.88 14.64 -18.98
N ALA A 637 8.07 15.89 -18.58
CA ALA A 637 6.99 16.73 -18.03
C ALA A 637 6.00 17.15 -19.14
N VAL A 638 4.72 17.25 -18.78
CA VAL A 638 3.66 17.76 -19.67
C VAL A 638 3.64 19.28 -19.59
N GLU A 639 4.01 19.96 -20.68
CA GLU A 639 4.04 21.43 -20.77
C GLU A 639 2.67 22.01 -21.18
N VAL A 640 1.81 21.19 -21.80
CA VAL A 640 0.47 21.60 -22.24
C VAL A 640 -0.48 21.55 -21.06
N LYS A 641 -1.02 22.71 -20.65
CA LYS A 641 -2.15 22.73 -19.71
C LYS A 641 -3.34 22.01 -20.36
N PRO A 642 -4.04 21.10 -19.64
CA PRO A 642 -5.26 20.53 -20.18
C PRO A 642 -6.22 21.69 -20.50
N GLU A 643 -6.75 21.72 -21.71
CA GLU A 643 -7.79 22.66 -22.08
C GLU A 643 -8.94 22.50 -21.10
N GLN A 644 -9.21 23.56 -20.35
CA GLN A 644 -10.41 23.65 -19.51
C GLN A 644 -11.62 23.57 -20.43
N LYS A 645 -12.34 22.46 -20.39
CA LYS A 645 -13.69 22.35 -20.93
C LYS A 645 -14.68 22.12 -19.82
#